data_25864c8d4ff780c16546f85285ccfc26
#
_entry.id   25864c8d4ff780c16546f85285ccfc26
#
_cell.length_a   1.000
_cell.length_b   1.000
_cell.length_c   1.000
_cell.angle_alpha   90.00
_cell.angle_beta   90.00
_cell.angle_gamma   90.00
#
_symmetry.space_group_name_H-M   'P 1'
#
loop_
_entity.id
_entity.type
_entity.pdbx_description
1 polymer ?
#
loop_
_entity_poly.entity_id
_entity_poly.type
_entity_poly.pdbx_seq_one_letter_code
_entity_poly.pdbx_strand_id
1 'polypeptide(L)'
;MTKRVLFYSLSLPLFFWLTEPSGAQSVYEVNSIGQWETWAFPRDIVVVQPDGSITLKKFEQPINAAFNSPEFRHNLREGDDAQGGVWKAGTGLTTASNIIDGDSTTYWRPDPEAALDEWWVEINLGRVMPVTKIRLTFPDEEGARPLRKFRIFAADGDREPKNKDIFQFHLVGGTTKRNTETVLEFEPSSPFRKIDFRLVDFSVKDKVEFETDFAQIQFVRVIVDAKSQDAALAEVEVFSYGDNVALGTIERGGTIIDKANRAAALADGDVNTLWAVYNPQEGETPEWIWDLGATFWVNRFIMLAEQTSDTWYKPGIYDHRVLGSDGTPKPSGEPDFEILFDFQGDDWSVPEEITYLLAPPRKLRYLHTVFTGLGITGAIAEFLVMPTGYPAQLGMVSGFIQISERAQVLQRLRWDADTPPGTSITAQTRSGNTMTEEFVYHKKSGSVTTKTAWEKLPKPARGRVDTALVVASDWSAWSNAYQFSGQEFLSPSPRRFVQFRISLNSDDPDNAPTLRSLSLDYTEGFLSEVFGQLRPNNAKSGIPQKFTYTLTAQPVQGDGGFNLIRLQTPAQADAEKLVIRVEGVEVDPVSVEVQLYSLVLQLPDVVREQNVEVDFEVSVVKNPYEFIASIGHTDTPELWQATEPSARFATSVFLDGVAENQHLIGNLSVEPVVVTPNGDDIGDKVYIRFSVLKVETPAVVRIYSLNGNLVQELDGNVMPDGLWEYTWSSQDESGNRVVPGNYICRIGVDSQAGNQSLFRVINVAY
;
A
#
# COMPACT_ATOMS: atom_id res chain seq x y z
N MET A 1 -32.44 -37.11 -66.77
CA MET A 1 -31.45 -37.86 -65.98
C MET A 1 -30.08 -37.26 -66.25
N THR A 2 -29.67 -36.30 -65.43
CA THR A 2 -28.41 -35.58 -65.61
C THR A 2 -27.57 -35.79 -64.35
N LYS A 3 -26.48 -36.54 -64.47
CA LYS A 3 -25.50 -36.73 -63.39
C LYS A 3 -24.70 -35.47 -63.20
N ARG A 4 -24.69 -34.92 -61.97
CA ARG A 4 -23.76 -33.87 -61.53
C ARG A 4 -22.51 -34.56 -60.96
N VAL A 5 -21.35 -34.23 -61.56
CA VAL A 5 -20.02 -34.58 -61.07
C VAL A 5 -19.57 -33.49 -60.10
N LEU A 6 -19.26 -33.85 -58.86
CA LEU A 6 -18.62 -32.95 -57.88
C LEU A 6 -17.11 -33.06 -58.05
N PHE A 7 -16.48 -31.92 -58.34
CA PHE A 7 -15.03 -31.77 -58.21
C PHE A 7 -14.67 -31.36 -56.81
N TYR A 8 -13.91 -32.21 -56.10
CA TYR A 8 -13.21 -31.88 -54.88
C TYR A 8 -11.87 -31.24 -55.24
N SER A 9 -11.68 -29.96 -54.99
CA SER A 9 -10.37 -29.29 -55.00
C SER A 9 -9.65 -29.54 -53.65
N LEU A 10 -8.58 -30.34 -53.69
CA LEU A 10 -7.62 -30.43 -52.60
C LEU A 10 -6.78 -29.14 -52.59
N SER A 11 -7.05 -28.26 -51.61
CA SER A 11 -6.11 -27.19 -51.29
C SER A 11 -5.16 -27.69 -50.21
N LEU A 12 -3.91 -27.92 -50.58
CA LEU A 12 -2.81 -28.09 -49.62
C LEU A 12 -2.60 -26.75 -48.89
N PRO A 13 -2.52 -26.72 -47.57
CA PRO A 13 -2.04 -25.53 -46.89
C PRO A 13 -0.53 -25.43 -47.07
N LEU A 14 -0.11 -24.36 -47.77
CA LEU A 14 1.29 -23.90 -47.72
C LEU A 14 1.55 -23.45 -46.28
N PHE A 15 2.29 -24.23 -45.53
CA PHE A 15 2.95 -23.78 -44.30
C PHE A 15 4.04 -22.79 -44.69
N PHE A 16 3.75 -21.49 -44.63
CA PHE A 16 4.78 -20.48 -44.51
C PHE A 16 5.41 -20.61 -43.13
N TRP A 17 6.62 -21.11 -43.04
CA TRP A 17 7.47 -20.86 -41.91
C TRP A 17 7.80 -19.37 -41.90
N LEU A 18 6.99 -18.61 -41.18
CA LEU A 18 7.41 -17.30 -40.72
C LEU A 18 8.54 -17.57 -39.71
N THR A 19 9.79 -17.34 -40.09
CA THR A 19 10.84 -17.10 -39.12
C THR A 19 10.43 -15.85 -38.38
N GLU A 20 10.02 -16.00 -37.11
CA GLU A 20 9.83 -14.87 -36.24
C GLU A 20 11.15 -14.10 -36.17
N PRO A 21 11.16 -12.76 -36.35
CA PRO A 21 12.37 -11.99 -36.20
C PRO A 21 12.87 -12.21 -34.75
N SER A 22 14.14 -12.57 -34.62
CA SER A 22 14.85 -12.63 -33.35
C SER A 22 14.69 -11.28 -32.64
N GLY A 23 13.88 -11.24 -31.56
CA GLY A 23 13.55 -10.01 -30.84
C GLY A 23 12.06 -9.77 -30.66
N ALA A 24 11.21 -10.78 -30.82
CA ALA A 24 9.77 -10.64 -30.51
C ALA A 24 9.56 -10.20 -29.06
N GLN A 25 8.97 -9.04 -28.86
CA GLN A 25 8.58 -8.52 -27.57
C GLN A 25 7.48 -9.42 -27.00
N SER A 26 7.73 -10.01 -25.83
CA SER A 26 6.77 -10.78 -25.08
C SER A 26 6.13 -9.93 -23.99
N VAL A 27 4.93 -10.30 -23.57
CA VAL A 27 4.18 -9.58 -22.54
C VAL A 27 3.73 -10.58 -21.48
N TYR A 28 4.04 -10.30 -20.23
CA TYR A 28 3.36 -10.92 -19.09
C TYR A 28 2.22 -10.03 -18.67
N GLU A 29 0.99 -10.56 -18.59
CA GLU A 29 -0.20 -9.77 -18.27
C GLU A 29 -1.01 -10.41 -17.14
N VAL A 30 -1.55 -9.56 -16.26
CA VAL A 30 -2.49 -9.90 -15.20
C VAL A 30 -3.78 -9.13 -15.45
N ASN A 31 -4.86 -9.85 -15.82
CA ASN A 31 -6.16 -9.26 -16.19
C ASN A 31 -7.34 -10.18 -15.88
N SER A 32 -7.15 -11.22 -15.10
CA SER A 32 -8.19 -12.21 -14.81
C SER A 32 -8.29 -12.52 -13.32
N ILE A 33 -9.48 -12.95 -12.90
CA ILE A 33 -9.79 -13.34 -11.51
C ILE A 33 -8.76 -14.33 -10.97
N GLY A 34 -8.48 -15.43 -11.71
CA GLY A 34 -7.55 -16.46 -11.24
C GLY A 34 -6.11 -15.99 -11.09
N GLN A 35 -5.68 -14.98 -11.85
CA GLN A 35 -4.36 -14.38 -11.69
C GLN A 35 -4.30 -13.48 -10.47
N TRP A 36 -5.32 -12.61 -10.23
CA TRP A 36 -5.39 -11.77 -9.04
C TRP A 36 -5.49 -12.59 -7.76
N GLU A 37 -6.17 -13.74 -7.77
CA GLU A 37 -6.28 -14.63 -6.62
C GLU A 37 -4.93 -15.14 -6.09
N THR A 38 -3.88 -15.12 -6.91
CA THR A 38 -2.52 -15.48 -6.51
C THR A 38 -1.79 -14.35 -5.75
N TRP A 39 -2.36 -13.15 -5.72
CA TRP A 39 -1.79 -12.00 -5.03
C TRP A 39 -2.20 -11.96 -3.55
N ALA A 40 -1.31 -11.41 -2.74
CA ALA A 40 -1.61 -11.10 -1.35
C ALA A 40 -2.31 -9.73 -1.27
N PHE A 41 -3.60 -9.75 -0.96
CA PHE A 41 -4.40 -8.57 -0.68
C PHE A 41 -5.55 -8.92 0.26
N PRO A 42 -6.07 -7.94 1.05
CA PRO A 42 -7.21 -8.13 1.91
C PRO A 42 -8.49 -8.32 1.09
N ARG A 43 -9.12 -9.49 1.24
CA ARG A 43 -10.31 -9.87 0.46
C ARG A 43 -11.59 -9.19 0.94
N ASP A 44 -11.60 -8.65 2.14
CA ASP A 44 -12.73 -7.93 2.74
C ASP A 44 -12.87 -6.49 2.24
N ILE A 45 -11.80 -5.92 1.61
CA ILE A 45 -11.78 -4.54 1.13
C ILE A 45 -11.41 -4.39 -0.35
N VAL A 46 -11.12 -5.49 -1.06
CA VAL A 46 -10.89 -5.52 -2.50
C VAL A 46 -12.00 -6.33 -3.18
N VAL A 47 -12.53 -5.77 -4.25
CA VAL A 47 -13.51 -6.44 -5.11
C VAL A 47 -12.85 -6.80 -6.43
N VAL A 48 -12.81 -8.09 -6.75
CA VAL A 48 -12.48 -8.56 -8.09
C VAL A 48 -13.78 -8.66 -8.87
N GLN A 49 -13.90 -7.85 -9.93
CA GLN A 49 -15.12 -7.78 -10.72
C GLN A 49 -15.21 -8.95 -11.74
N PRO A 50 -16.40 -9.27 -12.24
CA PRO A 50 -16.57 -10.38 -13.20
C PRO A 50 -15.79 -10.19 -14.51
N ASP A 51 -15.44 -8.97 -14.89
CA ASP A 51 -14.62 -8.65 -16.05
C ASP A 51 -13.11 -8.82 -15.81
N GLY A 52 -12.72 -9.21 -14.59
CA GLY A 52 -11.32 -9.37 -14.18
C GLY A 52 -10.65 -8.09 -13.66
N SER A 53 -11.36 -6.96 -13.64
CA SER A 53 -10.83 -5.75 -13.03
C SER A 53 -10.89 -5.81 -11.50
N ILE A 54 -10.08 -5.01 -10.83
CA ILE A 54 -10.05 -4.90 -9.38
C ILE A 54 -10.27 -3.46 -8.92
N THR A 55 -11.05 -3.32 -7.86
CA THR A 55 -11.34 -2.03 -7.22
C THR A 55 -11.50 -2.18 -5.71
N LEU A 56 -11.67 -1.09 -4.99
CA LEU A 56 -11.92 -1.10 -3.55
C LEU A 56 -13.41 -1.36 -3.26
N LYS A 57 -13.69 -2.02 -2.13
CA LYS A 57 -15.05 -2.19 -1.60
C LYS A 57 -15.52 -0.88 -1.00
N LYS A 58 -16.73 -0.43 -1.37
CA LYS A 58 -17.36 0.73 -0.73
C LYS A 58 -18.03 0.32 0.58
N PHE A 59 -17.75 1.07 1.65
CA PHE A 59 -18.45 0.94 2.92
C PHE A 59 -19.66 1.87 2.93
N GLU A 60 -20.82 1.28 2.74
CA GLU A 60 -22.09 1.99 2.72
C GLU A 60 -22.54 2.36 4.16
N GLN A 61 -23.31 3.44 4.28
CA GLN A 61 -23.96 3.86 5.51
C GLN A 61 -25.33 4.44 5.18
N PRO A 62 -26.45 3.90 5.76
CA PRO A 62 -26.52 2.70 6.61
C PRO A 62 -26.39 1.38 5.81
N ILE A 63 -26.10 0.28 6.51
CA ILE A 63 -26.09 -1.06 5.92
C ILE A 63 -27.22 -1.92 6.49
N ASN A 64 -27.66 -2.93 5.73
CA ASN A 64 -28.48 -4.04 6.24
C ASN A 64 -27.57 -5.15 6.77
N ALA A 65 -27.34 -5.16 8.09
CA ALA A 65 -26.45 -6.13 8.74
C ALA A 65 -26.98 -7.57 8.73
N ALA A 66 -28.29 -7.78 8.49
CA ALA A 66 -28.86 -9.12 8.35
C ALA A 66 -28.48 -9.75 6.99
N PHE A 67 -28.49 -8.96 5.91
CA PHE A 67 -28.18 -9.44 4.57
C PHE A 67 -26.77 -9.99 4.45
N ASN A 68 -25.75 -9.32 5.01
CA ASN A 68 -24.36 -9.76 4.95
C ASN A 68 -23.94 -10.62 6.16
N SER A 69 -24.86 -10.94 7.06
CA SER A 69 -24.56 -11.74 8.26
C SER A 69 -23.93 -13.11 7.97
N PRO A 70 -24.26 -13.84 6.85
CA PRO A 70 -23.63 -15.12 6.55
C PRO A 70 -22.12 -15.04 6.23
N GLU A 71 -21.58 -13.85 5.98
CA GLU A 71 -20.15 -13.63 5.74
C GLU A 71 -19.33 -13.65 7.03
N PHE A 72 -19.97 -13.48 8.19
CA PHE A 72 -19.31 -13.37 9.49
C PHE A 72 -19.38 -14.67 10.29
N ARG A 73 -18.32 -14.92 11.04
CA ARG A 73 -18.22 -16.04 11.98
C ARG A 73 -17.70 -15.53 13.30
N HIS A 74 -18.21 -16.09 14.38
CA HIS A 74 -17.70 -15.85 15.72
C HIS A 74 -17.76 -17.11 16.58
N ASN A 75 -16.94 -17.17 17.62
CA ASN A 75 -16.93 -18.25 18.58
C ASN A 75 -18.01 -18.01 19.63
N LEU A 76 -19.06 -18.85 19.66
CA LEU A 76 -20.06 -18.83 20.73
C LEU A 76 -19.52 -19.40 22.05
N ARG A 77 -18.53 -20.30 21.95
CA ARG A 77 -17.77 -20.92 23.05
C ARG A 77 -16.40 -21.32 22.54
N GLU A 78 -15.46 -21.59 23.46
CA GLU A 78 -14.18 -22.17 23.09
C GLU A 78 -14.40 -23.48 22.29
N GLY A 79 -14.22 -23.42 20.97
CA GLY A 79 -14.39 -24.53 20.03
C GLY A 79 -15.70 -24.60 19.24
N ASP A 80 -16.69 -23.73 19.52
CA ASP A 80 -17.95 -23.66 18.75
C ASP A 80 -17.91 -22.48 17.78
N ASP A 81 -17.59 -22.77 16.49
CA ASP A 81 -17.60 -21.80 15.40
C ASP A 81 -19.05 -21.59 14.91
N ALA A 82 -19.65 -20.45 15.21
CA ALA A 82 -21.00 -20.10 14.77
C ALA A 82 -20.94 -19.15 13.58
N GLN A 83 -21.64 -19.52 12.52
CA GLN A 83 -21.84 -18.66 11.36
C GLN A 83 -23.05 -17.76 11.56
N GLY A 84 -22.95 -16.50 11.13
CA GLY A 84 -24.08 -15.60 11.02
C GLY A 84 -25.12 -16.08 10.02
N GLY A 85 -26.26 -15.42 9.99
CA GLY A 85 -27.40 -15.79 9.16
C GLY A 85 -28.61 -16.20 10.01
N VAL A 86 -29.58 -16.90 9.43
CA VAL A 86 -30.67 -17.48 10.19
C VAL A 86 -30.13 -18.65 11.02
N TRP A 87 -29.99 -18.41 12.30
CA TRP A 87 -29.35 -19.35 13.20
C TRP A 87 -30.28 -20.48 13.66
N LYS A 88 -31.52 -20.12 14.01
CA LYS A 88 -32.52 -21.10 14.49
C LYS A 88 -33.92 -20.70 14.04
N ALA A 89 -34.77 -21.67 13.89
CA ALA A 89 -36.20 -21.50 13.73
C ALA A 89 -36.92 -22.64 14.44
N GLY A 90 -38.02 -22.35 15.12
CA GLY A 90 -38.83 -23.40 15.73
C GLY A 90 -39.55 -24.22 14.71
N THR A 91 -39.94 -23.62 13.58
CA THR A 91 -40.55 -24.32 12.43
C THR A 91 -40.21 -23.62 11.11
N GLY A 92 -40.39 -24.30 9.98
CA GLY A 92 -40.10 -23.70 8.64
C GLY A 92 -38.64 -23.46 8.36
N LEU A 93 -37.70 -24.23 8.92
CA LEU A 93 -36.26 -24.00 8.82
C LEU A 93 -35.74 -23.98 7.38
N THR A 94 -36.37 -24.75 6.48
CA THR A 94 -35.94 -24.87 5.08
C THR A 94 -36.13 -23.58 4.26
N THR A 95 -37.04 -22.70 4.67
CA THR A 95 -37.32 -21.42 4.04
C THR A 95 -36.87 -20.23 4.91
N ALA A 96 -36.27 -20.53 6.05
CA ALA A 96 -35.97 -19.46 7.03
C ALA A 96 -34.91 -18.49 6.53
N SER A 97 -33.96 -18.95 5.68
CA SER A 97 -32.92 -18.06 5.08
C SER A 97 -33.48 -17.00 4.12
N ASN A 98 -34.70 -17.21 3.61
CA ASN A 98 -35.35 -16.26 2.70
C ASN A 98 -35.60 -14.90 3.34
N ILE A 99 -35.64 -14.80 4.69
CA ILE A 99 -35.92 -13.53 5.37
C ILE A 99 -34.71 -12.58 5.40
N ILE A 100 -33.57 -12.98 4.86
CA ILE A 100 -32.34 -12.17 4.82
C ILE A 100 -31.65 -12.21 3.43
N ASP A 101 -32.32 -12.72 2.39
CA ASP A 101 -31.75 -12.90 1.06
C ASP A 101 -31.86 -11.66 0.16
N GLY A 102 -32.58 -10.63 0.59
CA GLY A 102 -32.80 -9.39 -0.14
C GLY A 102 -33.84 -9.49 -1.24
N ASP A 103 -34.59 -10.60 -1.31
CA ASP A 103 -35.66 -10.83 -2.30
C ASP A 103 -37.03 -10.88 -1.59
N SER A 104 -37.78 -9.80 -1.61
CA SER A 104 -39.12 -9.72 -1.00
C SER A 104 -40.18 -10.63 -1.64
N THR A 105 -39.83 -11.35 -2.72
CA THR A 105 -40.70 -12.33 -3.36
C THR A 105 -40.54 -13.76 -2.78
N THR A 106 -39.49 -13.99 -1.99
CA THR A 106 -39.26 -15.19 -1.21
C THR A 106 -39.67 -14.93 0.24
N TYR A 107 -40.00 -15.96 0.99
CA TYR A 107 -40.45 -15.78 2.37
C TYR A 107 -40.30 -17.03 3.23
N TRP A 108 -40.14 -16.84 4.54
CA TRP A 108 -40.28 -17.84 5.56
C TRP A 108 -41.77 -18.11 5.85
N ARG A 109 -42.15 -19.40 5.91
CA ARG A 109 -43.45 -19.85 6.35
C ARG A 109 -43.32 -20.75 7.56
N PRO A 110 -43.90 -20.39 8.71
CA PRO A 110 -44.06 -21.36 9.79
C PRO A 110 -45.04 -22.46 9.39
N ASP A 111 -44.77 -23.67 9.85
CA ASP A 111 -45.68 -24.81 9.59
C ASP A 111 -47.03 -24.59 10.31
N PRO A 112 -48.17 -24.51 9.61
CA PRO A 112 -49.47 -24.31 10.23
C PRO A 112 -49.85 -25.39 11.25
N GLU A 113 -49.32 -26.59 11.12
CA GLU A 113 -49.62 -27.71 12.03
C GLU A 113 -48.75 -27.70 13.29
N ALA A 114 -47.57 -27.04 13.25
CA ALA A 114 -46.68 -26.92 14.41
C ALA A 114 -47.34 -26.16 15.56
N ALA A 115 -46.93 -26.39 16.80
CA ALA A 115 -47.44 -25.65 17.98
C ALA A 115 -47.09 -24.14 17.89
N LEU A 116 -47.91 -23.28 18.52
CA LEU A 116 -47.68 -21.81 18.41
C LEU A 116 -46.36 -21.36 19.04
N ASP A 117 -45.90 -22.08 20.05
CA ASP A 117 -44.62 -21.83 20.73
C ASP A 117 -43.39 -22.21 19.88
N GLU A 118 -43.61 -22.93 18.74
CA GLU A 118 -42.63 -23.21 17.73
C GLU A 118 -42.60 -22.16 16.58
N TRP A 119 -43.51 -21.18 16.61
CA TRP A 119 -43.62 -20.16 15.58
C TRP A 119 -42.69 -19.00 15.86
N TRP A 120 -41.38 -19.20 15.66
CA TRP A 120 -40.35 -18.19 15.82
C TRP A 120 -39.17 -18.46 14.90
N VAL A 121 -38.41 -17.40 14.59
CA VAL A 121 -37.18 -17.42 13.82
C VAL A 121 -36.17 -16.48 14.48
N GLU A 122 -34.89 -16.85 14.42
CA GLU A 122 -33.79 -16.11 15.04
C GLU A 122 -32.64 -15.92 14.06
N ILE A 123 -32.19 -14.68 13.93
CA ILE A 123 -31.09 -14.25 13.09
C ILE A 123 -29.92 -13.94 14.02
N ASN A 124 -28.73 -14.43 13.66
CA ASN A 124 -27.46 -14.05 14.24
C ASN A 124 -26.72 -13.15 13.24
N LEU A 125 -26.43 -11.90 13.60
CA LEU A 125 -25.69 -10.98 12.74
C LEU A 125 -24.21 -11.36 12.57
N GLY A 126 -23.74 -12.38 13.32
CA GLY A 126 -22.35 -12.85 13.31
C GLY A 126 -21.37 -11.92 14.04
N ARG A 127 -21.84 -10.78 14.51
CA ARG A 127 -21.10 -9.74 15.26
C ARG A 127 -22.04 -8.78 15.93
N VAL A 128 -21.59 -8.10 16.98
CA VAL A 128 -22.33 -6.99 17.58
C VAL A 128 -22.32 -5.78 16.66
N MET A 129 -23.50 -5.15 16.48
CA MET A 129 -23.71 -4.02 15.57
C MET A 129 -24.54 -2.91 16.22
N PRO A 130 -24.20 -1.61 15.97
CA PRO A 130 -25.00 -0.47 16.42
C PRO A 130 -26.22 -0.28 15.51
N VAL A 131 -27.33 -0.92 15.87
CA VAL A 131 -28.55 -0.99 15.08
C VAL A 131 -29.46 0.18 15.39
N THR A 132 -29.84 0.92 14.35
CA THR A 132 -30.74 2.07 14.44
C THR A 132 -32.20 1.69 14.15
N LYS A 133 -32.42 0.64 13.33
CA LYS A 133 -33.77 0.27 12.89
C LYS A 133 -33.82 -1.21 12.49
N ILE A 134 -34.95 -1.84 12.81
CA ILE A 134 -35.33 -3.17 12.31
C ILE A 134 -36.58 -3.01 11.46
N ARG A 135 -36.53 -3.44 10.20
CA ARG A 135 -37.68 -3.44 9.29
C ARG A 135 -38.11 -4.85 9.01
N LEU A 136 -39.41 -5.09 9.08
CA LEU A 136 -40.04 -6.34 8.64
C LEU A 136 -40.86 -6.07 7.39
N THR A 137 -40.65 -6.87 6.35
CA THR A 137 -41.42 -6.85 5.11
C THR A 137 -42.22 -8.15 4.99
N PHE A 138 -43.50 -8.02 4.70
CA PHE A 138 -44.41 -9.15 4.59
C PHE A 138 -45.01 -9.22 3.19
N PRO A 139 -45.25 -10.44 2.66
CA PRO A 139 -45.98 -10.62 1.42
C PRO A 139 -47.47 -10.26 1.59
N ASP A 140 -48.12 -9.83 0.49
CA ASP A 140 -49.55 -9.62 0.42
C ASP A 140 -50.09 -10.16 -0.92
N GLU A 141 -50.07 -11.49 -1.03
CA GLU A 141 -50.52 -12.21 -2.23
C GLU A 141 -51.38 -13.41 -1.85
N GLU A 142 -52.02 -14.08 -2.85
CA GLU A 142 -52.82 -15.25 -2.61
C GLU A 142 -51.97 -16.37 -2.00
N GLY A 143 -52.36 -16.80 -0.80
CA GLY A 143 -51.67 -17.86 -0.05
C GLY A 143 -50.44 -17.39 0.73
N ALA A 144 -50.08 -16.06 0.75
CA ALA A 144 -49.04 -15.50 1.59
C ALA A 144 -49.46 -14.16 2.14
N ARG A 145 -49.61 -14.02 3.45
CA ARG A 145 -50.16 -12.85 4.14
C ARG A 145 -49.26 -12.44 5.33
N PRO A 146 -49.30 -11.18 5.73
CA PRO A 146 -48.55 -10.72 6.89
C PRO A 146 -48.85 -11.51 8.15
N LEU A 147 -47.84 -11.66 9.02
CA LEU A 147 -47.97 -12.22 10.34
C LEU A 147 -49.03 -11.42 11.13
N ARG A 148 -50.06 -12.09 11.67
CA ARG A 148 -51.20 -11.43 12.31
C ARG A 148 -50.87 -10.73 13.63
N LYS A 149 -49.98 -11.33 14.40
CA LYS A 149 -49.52 -10.79 15.68
C LYS A 149 -48.18 -11.39 16.01
N PHE A 150 -47.23 -10.52 16.38
CA PHE A 150 -45.87 -10.93 16.66
C PHE A 150 -45.15 -9.95 17.60
N ARG A 151 -44.04 -10.40 18.15
CA ARG A 151 -43.09 -9.60 18.93
C ARG A 151 -41.68 -9.78 18.37
N ILE A 152 -40.86 -8.73 18.46
CA ILE A 152 -39.46 -8.71 18.08
C ILE A 152 -38.63 -8.53 19.35
N PHE A 153 -37.66 -9.40 19.52
CA PHE A 153 -36.67 -9.34 20.57
C PHE A 153 -35.27 -9.19 19.96
N ALA A 154 -34.40 -8.51 20.65
CA ALA A 154 -32.99 -8.39 20.27
C ALA A 154 -32.09 -8.65 21.48
N ALA A 155 -30.88 -9.10 21.21
CA ALA A 155 -29.81 -9.27 22.18
C ALA A 155 -28.48 -8.81 21.56
N ASP A 156 -27.61 -8.21 22.36
CA ASP A 156 -26.27 -7.80 21.98
C ASP A 156 -25.25 -8.97 21.97
N GLY A 157 -25.68 -10.13 22.43
CA GLY A 157 -24.82 -11.31 22.57
C GLY A 157 -24.33 -11.53 24.00
N ASP A 158 -24.62 -10.59 24.91
CA ASP A 158 -24.28 -10.79 26.33
C ASP A 158 -25.02 -11.98 26.92
N ARG A 159 -24.37 -12.70 27.79
CA ARG A 159 -24.84 -13.97 28.37
C ARG A 159 -25.17 -13.78 29.83
N GLU A 160 -26.19 -14.49 30.29
CA GLU A 160 -26.53 -14.47 31.69
C GLU A 160 -25.37 -14.97 32.57
N PRO A 161 -24.90 -14.21 33.59
CA PRO A 161 -23.70 -14.55 34.35
C PRO A 161 -23.73 -15.93 35.01
N LYS A 162 -24.92 -16.40 35.41
CA LYS A 162 -25.11 -17.73 36.03
C LYS A 162 -25.30 -18.88 35.05
N ASN A 163 -25.72 -18.58 33.82
CA ASN A 163 -25.90 -19.57 32.75
C ASN A 163 -25.44 -18.98 31.40
N LYS A 164 -24.17 -19.13 31.11
CA LYS A 164 -23.52 -18.62 29.90
C LYS A 164 -24.05 -19.19 28.58
N ASP A 165 -25.06 -20.04 28.61
CA ASP A 165 -25.73 -20.58 27.44
C ASP A 165 -26.97 -19.78 27.04
N ILE A 166 -27.38 -18.82 27.86
CA ILE A 166 -28.58 -18.01 27.67
C ILE A 166 -28.21 -16.57 27.38
N PHE A 167 -28.63 -16.08 26.20
CA PHE A 167 -28.51 -14.66 25.83
C PHE A 167 -29.62 -13.84 26.47
N GLN A 168 -29.31 -12.60 26.82
CA GLN A 168 -30.27 -11.65 27.38
C GLN A 168 -31.03 -10.94 26.26
N PHE A 169 -32.27 -11.35 26.02
CA PHE A 169 -33.13 -10.74 25.01
C PHE A 169 -34.02 -9.64 25.61
N HIS A 170 -34.08 -8.51 24.93
CA HIS A 170 -34.94 -7.38 25.25
C HIS A 170 -36.03 -7.22 24.18
N LEU A 171 -37.23 -6.80 24.60
CA LEU A 171 -38.34 -6.52 23.68
C LEU A 171 -38.06 -5.21 22.94
N VAL A 172 -37.93 -5.29 21.59
CA VAL A 172 -37.79 -4.13 20.70
C VAL A 172 -39.17 -3.57 20.33
N GLY A 173 -40.11 -4.45 19.98
CA GLY A 173 -41.43 -4.04 19.57
C GLY A 173 -42.32 -5.20 19.16
N GLY A 174 -43.44 -4.90 18.52
CA GLY A 174 -44.38 -5.88 18.04
C GLY A 174 -45.77 -5.31 17.84
N THR A 175 -46.74 -6.17 17.51
CA THR A 175 -48.12 -5.76 17.26
C THR A 175 -49.03 -6.16 18.40
N THR A 176 -49.84 -5.21 18.92
CA THR A 176 -50.87 -5.47 19.93
C THR A 176 -52.19 -5.83 19.30
N LYS A 177 -52.46 -5.40 18.07
CA LYS A 177 -53.65 -5.68 17.25
C LYS A 177 -53.28 -6.53 16.06
N ARG A 178 -54.30 -7.05 15.35
CA ARG A 178 -54.08 -7.77 14.10
C ARG A 178 -53.34 -6.91 13.10
N ASN A 179 -52.20 -7.36 12.63
CA ASN A 179 -51.42 -6.70 11.58
C ASN A 179 -52.04 -6.95 10.21
N THR A 180 -52.06 -5.92 9.39
CA THR A 180 -52.42 -5.92 7.94
C THR A 180 -51.41 -5.16 7.10
N GLU A 181 -50.41 -4.52 7.76
CA GLU A 181 -49.37 -3.77 7.08
C GLU A 181 -48.34 -4.71 6.45
N THR A 182 -47.88 -4.37 5.29
CA THR A 182 -46.83 -5.12 4.55
C THR A 182 -45.42 -4.70 4.94
N VAL A 183 -45.23 -3.56 5.56
CA VAL A 183 -43.93 -3.06 6.07
C VAL A 183 -44.16 -2.45 7.46
N LEU A 184 -43.33 -2.88 8.41
CA LEU A 184 -43.28 -2.30 9.74
C LEU A 184 -41.83 -2.02 10.13
N GLU A 185 -41.59 -0.87 10.74
CA GLU A 185 -40.30 -0.44 11.24
C GLU A 185 -40.32 -0.29 12.78
N PHE A 186 -39.19 -0.65 13.40
CA PHE A 186 -39.00 -0.60 14.85
C PHE A 186 -37.63 -0.01 15.13
N GLU A 187 -37.59 0.95 16.05
CA GLU A 187 -36.37 1.60 16.52
C GLU A 187 -35.97 0.97 17.86
N PRO A 188 -34.87 0.19 17.92
CA PRO A 188 -34.42 -0.36 19.19
C PRO A 188 -33.80 0.73 20.05
N SER A 189 -34.04 0.65 21.36
CA SER A 189 -33.44 1.56 22.35
C SER A 189 -32.45 0.81 23.21
N SER A 190 -31.33 1.45 23.52
CA SER A 190 -30.32 0.89 24.41
C SER A 190 -30.75 1.09 25.87
N PRO A 191 -30.66 0.05 26.72
CA PRO A 191 -30.84 0.19 28.15
C PRO A 191 -29.62 0.79 28.86
N PHE A 192 -28.47 0.91 28.17
CA PHE A 192 -27.21 1.32 28.77
C PHE A 192 -27.09 2.85 28.80
N ARG A 193 -26.31 3.33 29.76
CA ARG A 193 -25.93 4.72 29.85
C ARG A 193 -24.80 4.99 28.88
N LYS A 194 -25.03 5.90 27.93
CA LYS A 194 -24.07 6.25 26.88
C LYS A 194 -23.81 7.75 26.86
N ILE A 195 -22.62 8.04 26.35
CA ILE A 195 -22.19 9.40 26.07
C ILE A 195 -21.70 9.42 24.62
N ASP A 196 -22.11 10.46 23.89
CA ASP A 196 -21.70 10.68 22.50
C ASP A 196 -20.86 11.95 22.43
N PHE A 197 -19.72 11.86 21.73
CA PHE A 197 -18.84 12.99 21.47
C PHE A 197 -18.69 13.24 19.99
N ARG A 198 -18.58 14.51 19.63
CA ARG A 198 -18.38 14.92 18.25
C ARG A 198 -17.15 15.81 18.13
N LEU A 199 -16.21 15.44 17.27
CA LEU A 199 -15.11 16.27 16.84
C LEU A 199 -15.54 17.03 15.57
N VAL A 200 -15.65 18.35 15.68
CA VAL A 200 -16.04 19.25 14.59
C VAL A 200 -14.82 20.06 14.16
N ASP A 201 -14.64 20.24 12.85
CA ASP A 201 -13.59 21.08 12.25
C ASP A 201 -12.17 20.77 12.76
N PHE A 202 -11.91 19.49 13.04
CA PHE A 202 -10.62 19.01 13.53
C PHE A 202 -10.13 19.67 14.83
N SER A 203 -11.03 20.25 15.61
CA SER A 203 -10.71 20.84 16.89
C SER A 203 -11.16 19.95 18.05
N VAL A 204 -10.21 19.57 18.92
CA VAL A 204 -10.49 18.81 20.14
C VAL A 204 -11.31 19.65 21.17
N LYS A 205 -11.34 20.97 21.01
CA LYS A 205 -12.02 21.88 21.94
C LYS A 205 -13.53 21.90 21.75
N ASP A 206 -14.00 21.57 20.55
CA ASP A 206 -15.42 21.68 20.20
C ASP A 206 -16.12 20.31 20.33
N LYS A 207 -15.96 19.67 21.50
CA LYS A 207 -16.69 18.43 21.81
C LYS A 207 -18.15 18.79 22.09
N VAL A 208 -19.03 18.17 21.29
CA VAL A 208 -20.49 18.33 21.48
C VAL A 208 -21.04 16.98 21.88
N GLU A 209 -21.70 16.95 23.04
CA GLU A 209 -22.50 15.81 23.45
C GLU A 209 -23.78 15.78 22.62
N PHE A 210 -24.20 14.63 22.15
CA PHE A 210 -25.47 14.42 21.46
C PHE A 210 -25.96 12.99 21.69
N GLU A 211 -27.26 12.83 21.64
CA GLU A 211 -27.90 11.53 21.78
C GLU A 211 -27.91 10.79 20.45
N THR A 212 -27.56 9.51 20.45
CA THR A 212 -27.72 8.62 19.31
C THR A 212 -28.75 7.56 19.60
N ASP A 213 -29.69 7.37 18.67
CA ASP A 213 -30.73 6.35 18.77
C ASP A 213 -30.29 5.06 18.11
N PHE A 214 -29.56 4.23 18.83
CA PHE A 214 -29.25 2.88 18.43
C PHE A 214 -29.10 1.94 19.64
N ALA A 215 -29.18 0.65 19.38
CA ALA A 215 -28.83 -0.38 20.36
C ALA A 215 -27.77 -1.32 19.77
N GLN A 216 -26.89 -1.83 20.63
CA GLN A 216 -25.97 -2.90 20.25
C GLN A 216 -26.76 -4.19 20.10
N ILE A 217 -26.73 -4.81 18.90
CA ILE A 217 -27.49 -6.02 18.59
C ILE A 217 -26.61 -7.00 17.84
N GLN A 218 -26.64 -8.24 18.27
CA GLN A 218 -26.08 -9.39 17.56
C GLN A 218 -27.17 -10.37 17.14
N PHE A 219 -28.22 -10.54 17.95
CA PHE A 219 -29.30 -11.47 17.67
C PHE A 219 -30.64 -10.76 17.55
N VAL A 220 -31.44 -11.13 16.57
CA VAL A 220 -32.82 -10.67 16.38
C VAL A 220 -33.73 -11.90 16.33
N ARG A 221 -34.76 -11.91 17.16
CA ARG A 221 -35.75 -12.99 17.22
C ARG A 221 -37.15 -12.46 16.97
N VAL A 222 -37.85 -13.04 16.01
CA VAL A 222 -39.25 -12.77 15.71
C VAL A 222 -40.09 -13.92 16.26
N ILE A 223 -41.02 -13.63 17.19
CA ILE A 223 -41.94 -14.61 17.77
C ILE A 223 -43.34 -14.29 17.32
N VAL A 224 -44.04 -15.27 16.74
CA VAL A 224 -45.42 -15.10 16.28
C VAL A 224 -46.39 -15.45 17.39
N ASP A 225 -47.34 -14.53 17.70
CA ASP A 225 -48.31 -14.69 18.78
C ASP A 225 -49.71 -15.10 18.31
N ALA A 226 -49.95 -15.16 17.00
CA ALA A 226 -51.22 -15.61 16.45
C ALA A 226 -51.04 -16.33 15.11
N LYS A 227 -51.50 -17.59 15.04
CA LYS A 227 -51.46 -18.40 13.83
C LYS A 227 -52.35 -17.88 12.71
N SER A 228 -51.94 -18.10 11.46
CA SER A 228 -52.79 -18.12 10.28
C SER A 228 -52.19 -19.09 9.24
N GLN A 229 -53.04 -19.72 8.43
CA GLN A 229 -52.59 -20.71 7.44
C GLN A 229 -51.69 -20.13 6.34
N ASP A 230 -51.88 -18.86 6.08
CA ASP A 230 -51.21 -18.08 5.06
C ASP A 230 -50.10 -17.15 5.62
N ALA A 231 -49.73 -17.32 6.89
CA ALA A 231 -48.71 -16.50 7.53
C ALA A 231 -47.33 -16.63 6.86
N ALA A 232 -46.73 -15.50 6.51
CA ALA A 232 -45.40 -15.46 5.91
C ALA A 232 -44.65 -14.17 6.30
N LEU A 233 -43.32 -14.22 6.29
CA LEU A 233 -42.41 -13.12 6.52
C LEU A 233 -41.39 -13.13 5.37
N ALA A 234 -41.35 -12.04 4.58
CA ALA A 234 -40.46 -11.96 3.44
C ALA A 234 -39.07 -11.51 3.85
N GLU A 235 -38.94 -10.38 4.56
CA GLU A 235 -37.63 -9.83 4.90
C GLU A 235 -37.56 -9.35 6.36
N VAL A 236 -36.39 -9.52 6.95
CA VAL A 236 -35.96 -8.88 8.19
C VAL A 236 -34.68 -8.11 7.87
N GLU A 237 -34.82 -6.82 7.75
CA GLU A 237 -33.68 -5.91 7.52
C GLU A 237 -33.25 -5.29 8.85
N VAL A 238 -31.97 -5.32 9.14
CA VAL A 238 -31.38 -4.77 10.37
C VAL A 238 -30.40 -3.66 9.98
N PHE A 239 -30.84 -2.42 10.10
CA PHE A 239 -30.05 -1.27 9.68
C PHE A 239 -29.09 -0.85 10.78
N SER A 240 -27.81 -0.81 10.42
CA SER A 240 -26.72 -0.33 11.25
C SER A 240 -26.05 0.89 10.60
N TYR A 241 -25.30 1.65 11.39
CA TYR A 241 -24.52 2.80 10.90
C TYR A 241 -23.52 2.45 9.82
N GLY A 242 -23.01 1.23 9.76
CA GLY A 242 -22.02 0.75 8.80
C GLY A 242 -21.37 -0.53 9.29
N ASP A 243 -20.39 -1.06 8.54
CA ASP A 243 -19.58 -2.20 8.95
C ASP A 243 -18.50 -1.77 9.95
N ASN A 244 -18.03 -2.73 10.77
CA ASN A 244 -16.93 -2.54 11.69
C ASN A 244 -15.64 -3.06 11.09
N VAL A 245 -14.71 -2.18 10.65
CA VAL A 245 -13.41 -2.57 10.08
C VAL A 245 -12.37 -2.97 11.14
N ALA A 246 -12.68 -2.83 12.41
CA ALA A 246 -11.88 -3.44 13.46
C ALA A 246 -11.82 -4.96 13.29
N LEU A 247 -12.94 -5.58 12.95
CA LEU A 247 -12.99 -6.97 12.49
C LEU A 247 -12.12 -7.12 11.22
N GLY A 248 -11.46 -8.28 11.07
CA GLY A 248 -10.60 -8.54 9.92
C GLY A 248 -9.24 -7.83 9.94
N THR A 249 -8.91 -7.09 10.99
CA THR A 249 -7.60 -6.40 11.12
C THR A 249 -6.42 -7.35 10.91
N ILE A 250 -6.45 -8.52 11.55
CA ILE A 250 -5.35 -9.50 11.47
C ILE A 250 -5.28 -10.14 10.09
N GLU A 251 -6.41 -10.47 9.50
CA GLU A 251 -6.54 -11.05 8.16
C GLU A 251 -6.04 -10.08 7.08
N ARG A 252 -6.20 -8.76 7.30
CA ARG A 252 -5.64 -7.69 6.45
C ARG A 252 -4.15 -7.47 6.62
N GLY A 253 -3.49 -8.18 7.56
CA GLY A 253 -2.08 -8.02 7.87
C GLY A 253 -1.78 -6.86 8.83
N GLY A 254 -2.82 -6.31 9.46
CA GLY A 254 -2.71 -5.35 10.56
C GLY A 254 -2.34 -6.02 11.88
N THR A 255 -2.25 -5.24 12.95
CA THR A 255 -1.87 -5.72 14.27
C THR A 255 -2.63 -4.98 15.37
N ILE A 256 -2.93 -5.70 16.46
CA ILE A 256 -3.45 -5.12 17.68
C ILE A 256 -2.50 -5.50 18.81
N ILE A 257 -1.85 -4.53 19.43
CA ILE A 257 -0.77 -4.76 20.39
C ILE A 257 -1.11 -4.08 21.71
N ASP A 258 -0.97 -4.83 22.81
CA ASP A 258 -0.91 -4.35 24.18
C ASP A 258 0.17 -5.11 24.96
N LYS A 259 0.52 -4.64 26.16
CA LYS A 259 1.52 -5.31 27.01
C LYS A 259 1.11 -6.73 27.45
N ALA A 260 -0.19 -6.98 27.57
CA ALA A 260 -0.73 -8.24 28.06
C ALA A 260 -1.04 -9.24 26.94
N ASN A 261 -0.96 -8.80 25.66
CA ASN A 261 -1.33 -9.55 24.46
C ASN A 261 -2.80 -10.03 24.47
N ARG A 262 -3.71 -9.18 24.95
CA ARG A 262 -5.15 -9.43 25.08
C ARG A 262 -5.99 -8.54 24.19
N ALA A 263 -5.41 -7.53 23.55
CA ALA A 263 -6.12 -6.51 22.79
C ALA A 263 -6.89 -7.06 21.59
N ALA A 264 -6.64 -8.29 21.14
CA ALA A 264 -7.43 -8.95 20.10
C ALA A 264 -8.91 -9.10 20.47
N ALA A 265 -9.25 -9.18 21.76
CA ALA A 265 -10.61 -9.21 22.27
C ALA A 265 -11.42 -7.93 21.96
N LEU A 266 -10.75 -6.84 21.59
CA LEU A 266 -11.42 -5.57 21.24
C LEU A 266 -12.02 -5.58 19.82
N ALA A 267 -11.76 -6.63 19.03
CA ALA A 267 -12.07 -6.69 17.60
C ALA A 267 -12.47 -8.09 17.15
N ASP A 268 -13.15 -8.85 17.98
CA ASP A 268 -13.62 -10.19 17.61
C ASP A 268 -15.16 -10.28 17.42
N GLY A 269 -15.87 -9.19 17.73
CA GLY A 269 -17.31 -9.07 17.56
C GLY A 269 -18.13 -9.74 18.68
N ASP A 270 -17.49 -10.22 19.75
CA ASP A 270 -18.11 -10.90 20.89
C ASP A 270 -17.98 -10.08 22.17
N VAL A 271 -19.08 -9.48 22.62
CA VAL A 271 -19.12 -8.67 23.85
C VAL A 271 -18.78 -9.43 25.14
N ASN A 272 -18.64 -10.77 25.07
CA ASN A 272 -18.25 -11.59 26.22
C ASN A 272 -16.73 -11.77 26.36
N THR A 273 -15.95 -11.41 25.35
CA THR A 273 -14.50 -11.34 25.44
C THR A 273 -14.08 -9.95 25.86
N LEU A 274 -13.06 -9.88 26.70
CA LEU A 274 -12.75 -8.63 27.38
C LEU A 274 -11.26 -8.31 27.33
N TRP A 275 -10.95 -7.07 26.98
CA TRP A 275 -9.68 -6.47 27.32
C TRP A 275 -9.79 -5.86 28.72
N ALA A 276 -9.17 -6.49 29.71
CA ALA A 276 -9.26 -6.08 31.10
C ALA A 276 -7.89 -5.66 31.65
N VAL A 277 -7.87 -4.55 32.34
CA VAL A 277 -6.70 -4.07 33.08
C VAL A 277 -6.94 -4.28 34.56
N TYR A 278 -6.25 -5.26 35.14
CA TYR A 278 -6.27 -5.53 36.57
C TYR A 278 -4.99 -4.98 37.22
N ASN A 279 -5.16 -4.01 38.12
CA ASN A 279 -4.09 -3.44 38.95
C ASN A 279 -2.84 -3.08 38.14
N PRO A 280 -2.86 -2.01 37.33
CA PRO A 280 -1.63 -1.52 36.69
C PRO A 280 -0.59 -1.23 37.80
N GLN A 281 0.63 -1.70 37.63
CA GLN A 281 1.72 -1.38 38.56
C GLN A 281 2.00 0.12 38.50
N GLU A 282 2.52 0.69 39.59
CA GLU A 282 2.86 2.11 39.66
C GLU A 282 3.80 2.49 38.50
N GLY A 283 3.38 3.41 37.65
CA GLY A 283 4.10 3.83 36.44
C GLY A 283 3.73 3.09 35.15
N GLU A 284 2.79 2.15 35.17
CA GLU A 284 2.24 1.52 33.97
C GLU A 284 1.00 2.26 33.48
N THR A 285 1.00 2.61 32.19
CA THR A 285 -0.17 3.18 31.52
C THR A 285 -0.80 2.09 30.66
N PRO A 286 -2.05 1.71 30.92
CA PRO A 286 -2.76 0.79 30.05
C PRO A 286 -3.00 1.41 28.68
N GLU A 287 -2.61 0.70 27.63
CA GLU A 287 -2.72 1.19 26.27
C GLU A 287 -2.81 0.03 25.28
N TRP A 288 -3.41 0.32 24.12
CA TRP A 288 -3.27 -0.52 22.94
C TRP A 288 -2.92 0.32 21.72
N ILE A 289 -2.16 -0.30 20.80
CA ILE A 289 -1.80 0.27 19.50
C ILE A 289 -2.37 -0.66 18.42
N TRP A 290 -3.00 -0.07 17.43
CA TRP A 290 -3.72 -0.77 16.39
C TRP A 290 -3.26 -0.32 15.01
N ASP A 291 -2.80 -1.23 14.14
CA ASP A 291 -2.67 -1.04 12.70
C ASP A 291 -3.86 -1.74 12.06
N LEU A 292 -4.76 -1.02 11.43
CA LEU A 292 -5.96 -1.55 10.77
C LEU A 292 -5.66 -2.36 9.50
N GLY A 293 -4.38 -2.39 9.04
CA GLY A 293 -3.94 -3.10 7.83
C GLY A 293 -4.20 -2.35 6.53
N ALA A 294 -5.02 -1.29 6.57
CA ALA A 294 -5.30 -0.38 5.46
C ALA A 294 -5.68 1.01 6.02
N THR A 295 -5.65 2.03 5.16
CA THR A 295 -6.12 3.37 5.55
C THR A 295 -7.58 3.53 5.15
N PHE A 296 -8.42 3.87 6.12
CA PHE A 296 -9.87 4.07 5.94
C PHE A 296 -10.25 5.53 6.18
N TRP A 297 -11.34 5.97 5.53
CA TRP A 297 -12.07 7.15 5.94
C TRP A 297 -12.99 6.77 7.10
N VAL A 298 -12.65 7.13 8.32
CA VAL A 298 -13.40 6.80 9.53
C VAL A 298 -14.21 8.00 9.96
N ASN A 299 -15.50 7.78 10.22
CA ASN A 299 -16.39 8.82 10.75
C ASN A 299 -16.90 8.53 12.15
N ARG A 300 -16.66 7.31 12.70
CA ARG A 300 -17.16 6.93 14.01
C ARG A 300 -16.32 5.85 14.67
N PHE A 301 -16.14 5.99 15.98
CA PHE A 301 -15.71 4.91 16.89
C PHE A 301 -16.79 4.66 17.91
N ILE A 302 -16.95 3.41 18.35
CA ILE A 302 -17.80 3.06 19.48
C ILE A 302 -17.00 2.17 20.42
N MET A 303 -16.87 2.60 21.67
CA MET A 303 -16.21 1.83 22.73
C MET A 303 -17.29 1.28 23.65
N LEU A 304 -17.26 -0.04 23.86
CA LEU A 304 -18.20 -0.77 24.71
C LEU A 304 -17.46 -1.29 25.93
N ALA A 305 -17.96 -0.96 27.13
CA ALA A 305 -17.49 -1.57 28.36
C ALA A 305 -18.11 -2.96 28.57
N GLU A 306 -17.53 -3.74 29.47
CA GLU A 306 -18.18 -4.92 30.04
C GLU A 306 -19.57 -4.56 30.56
N GLN A 307 -20.60 -5.27 30.12
CA GLN A 307 -22.00 -4.90 30.43
C GLN A 307 -22.56 -5.65 31.63
N THR A 308 -22.14 -6.91 31.80
CA THR A 308 -22.57 -7.71 32.96
C THR A 308 -21.40 -8.11 33.81
N SER A 309 -21.35 -7.64 35.01
CA SER A 309 -20.32 -8.01 35.99
C SER A 309 -20.99 -8.55 37.27
N ASP A 310 -20.60 -9.76 37.65
CA ASP A 310 -20.85 -10.32 39.00
C ASP A 310 -20.01 -9.63 40.09
N THR A 311 -19.15 -8.66 39.68
CA THR A 311 -18.22 -7.98 40.58
C THR A 311 -18.87 -6.79 41.27
N TRP A 312 -18.32 -6.40 42.42
CA TRP A 312 -18.81 -5.30 43.25
C TRP A 312 -18.45 -3.91 42.71
N TYR A 313 -17.63 -3.82 41.61
CA TYR A 313 -17.35 -2.55 40.96
C TYR A 313 -18.27 -2.34 39.76
N LYS A 314 -18.53 -1.09 39.42
CA LYS A 314 -19.34 -0.75 38.26
C LYS A 314 -18.47 -0.88 36.99
N PRO A 315 -18.89 -1.68 35.97
CA PRO A 315 -18.27 -1.62 34.67
C PRO A 315 -18.47 -0.22 34.07
N GLY A 316 -17.50 0.20 33.28
CA GLY A 316 -17.59 1.49 32.60
C GLY A 316 -16.27 1.88 31.95
N ILE A 317 -16.33 2.92 31.13
CA ILE A 317 -15.20 3.46 30.39
C ILE A 317 -14.63 4.66 31.12
N TYR A 318 -13.36 4.54 31.50
CA TYR A 318 -12.66 5.53 32.33
C TYR A 318 -11.82 6.48 31.45
N ASP A 319 -11.15 7.45 32.12
CA ASP A 319 -10.35 8.47 31.44
C ASP A 319 -9.38 7.88 30.45
N HIS A 320 -9.42 8.35 29.21
CA HIS A 320 -8.56 7.88 28.16
C HIS A 320 -8.41 8.89 27.02
N ARG A 321 -7.39 8.70 26.22
CA ARG A 321 -7.16 9.42 24.97
C ARG A 321 -7.19 8.46 23.80
N VAL A 322 -7.85 8.87 22.73
CA VAL A 322 -7.81 8.21 21.44
C VAL A 322 -6.98 9.05 20.49
N LEU A 323 -5.89 8.49 20.01
CA LEU A 323 -5.01 9.10 19.01
C LEU A 323 -5.14 8.34 17.69
N GLY A 324 -4.99 9.05 16.59
CA GLY A 324 -5.07 8.49 15.24
C GLY A 324 -3.94 8.96 14.34
N SER A 325 -3.60 8.14 13.33
CA SER A 325 -2.64 8.47 12.28
C SER A 325 -3.07 7.82 10.97
N ASP A 326 -2.87 8.51 9.85
CA ASP A 326 -3.07 7.96 8.50
C ASP A 326 -1.91 7.10 8.01
N GLY A 327 -0.82 7.05 8.78
CA GLY A 327 0.42 6.35 8.45
C GLY A 327 1.53 7.24 7.94
N THR A 328 1.32 8.55 7.83
CA THR A 328 2.40 9.51 7.53
C THR A 328 3.49 9.40 8.60
N PRO A 329 4.75 9.14 8.21
CA PRO A 329 5.81 8.93 9.18
C PRO A 329 6.38 10.27 9.69
N LYS A 330 6.76 10.29 10.96
CA LYS A 330 7.65 11.30 11.52
C LYS A 330 9.08 11.15 10.96
N PRO A 331 9.95 12.15 11.13
CA PRO A 331 11.38 12.00 10.79
C PRO A 331 12.06 10.80 11.48
N SER A 332 11.52 10.31 12.60
CA SER A 332 11.98 9.10 13.29
C SER A 332 11.56 7.80 12.59
N GLY A 333 10.66 7.85 11.61
CA GLY A 333 10.06 6.70 10.92
C GLY A 333 8.81 6.14 11.57
N GLU A 334 8.41 6.61 12.75
CA GLU A 334 7.16 6.20 13.43
C GLU A 334 5.96 6.97 12.88
N PRO A 335 4.72 6.40 12.94
CA PRO A 335 3.51 7.11 12.55
C PRO A 335 3.33 8.42 13.32
N ASP A 336 2.87 9.46 12.64
CA ASP A 336 2.55 10.74 13.26
C ASP A 336 1.14 10.69 13.84
N PHE A 337 1.04 10.56 15.16
CA PHE A 337 -0.22 10.49 15.88
C PHE A 337 -0.70 11.88 16.30
N GLU A 338 -1.99 12.15 16.07
CA GLU A 338 -2.70 13.29 16.61
C GLU A 338 -3.73 12.83 17.64
N ILE A 339 -4.02 13.66 18.65
CA ILE A 339 -5.10 13.40 19.61
C ILE A 339 -6.43 13.68 18.91
N LEU A 340 -7.24 12.64 18.75
CA LEU A 340 -8.60 12.75 18.24
C LEU A 340 -9.57 13.11 19.36
N PHE A 341 -9.50 12.40 20.49
CA PHE A 341 -10.38 12.59 21.64
C PHE A 341 -9.61 12.47 22.95
N ASP A 342 -10.00 13.27 23.92
CA ASP A 342 -9.51 13.23 25.31
C ASP A 342 -10.73 13.20 26.23
N PHE A 343 -11.05 12.01 26.73
CA PHE A 343 -12.17 11.78 27.62
C PHE A 343 -11.72 11.85 29.07
N GLN A 344 -12.44 12.66 29.85
CA GLN A 344 -12.31 12.75 31.32
C GLN A 344 -13.70 12.57 31.91
N GLY A 345 -13.88 11.45 32.59
CA GLY A 345 -15.14 11.10 33.28
C GLY A 345 -15.15 11.58 34.72
N ASP A 346 -16.34 11.72 35.27
CA ASP A 346 -16.51 11.90 36.70
C ASP A 346 -16.37 10.56 37.41
N ASP A 347 -15.67 10.50 38.54
CA ASP A 347 -15.40 9.29 39.34
C ASP A 347 -16.64 8.43 39.68
N TRP A 348 -17.83 9.01 39.61
CA TRP A 348 -19.08 8.38 40.02
C TRP A 348 -20.05 8.06 38.85
N SER A 349 -19.72 8.46 37.64
CA SER A 349 -20.62 8.40 36.48
C SER A 349 -19.92 7.97 35.22
N VAL A 350 -19.24 6.81 35.24
CA VAL A 350 -18.62 6.24 34.05
C VAL A 350 -19.67 5.68 33.08
N PRO A 351 -19.61 5.99 31.80
CA PRO A 351 -20.51 5.43 30.79
C PRO A 351 -20.14 3.97 30.48
N GLU A 352 -21.14 3.23 30.03
CA GLU A 352 -20.97 1.84 29.55
C GLU A 352 -20.71 1.80 28.05
N GLU A 353 -21.07 2.87 27.35
CA GLU A 353 -20.85 3.04 25.92
C GLU A 353 -20.44 4.48 25.62
N ILE A 354 -19.41 4.64 24.78
CA ILE A 354 -19.02 5.95 24.25
C ILE A 354 -18.98 5.87 22.73
N THR A 355 -19.68 6.80 22.08
CA THR A 355 -19.58 7.05 20.65
C THR A 355 -18.75 8.29 20.38
N TYR A 356 -17.76 8.16 19.51
CA TYR A 356 -16.93 9.26 19.01
C TYR A 356 -17.24 9.51 17.55
N LEU A 357 -17.67 10.71 17.19
CA LEU A 357 -17.97 11.12 15.83
C LEU A 357 -16.89 12.04 15.28
N LEU A 358 -16.43 11.73 14.09
CA LEU A 358 -15.49 12.52 13.30
C LEU A 358 -16.25 13.19 12.15
N ALA A 359 -16.36 14.50 12.18
CA ALA A 359 -17.00 15.27 11.12
C ALA A 359 -16.11 16.45 10.72
N PRO A 360 -15.52 16.44 9.52
CA PRO A 360 -15.61 15.42 8.46
C PRO A 360 -14.90 14.11 8.83
N PRO A 361 -15.12 13.01 8.08
CA PRO A 361 -14.38 11.76 8.23
C PRO A 361 -12.86 11.95 8.14
N ARG A 362 -12.08 11.14 8.85
CA ARG A 362 -10.62 11.22 8.91
C ARG A 362 -10.00 9.99 8.25
N LYS A 363 -8.87 10.21 7.55
CA LYS A 363 -8.02 9.10 7.10
C LYS A 363 -7.28 8.51 8.29
N LEU A 364 -7.53 7.24 8.59
CA LEU A 364 -6.92 6.56 9.72
C LEU A 364 -6.47 5.16 9.32
N ARG A 365 -5.24 4.85 9.65
CA ARG A 365 -4.65 3.51 9.59
C ARG A 365 -4.26 3.02 10.97
N TYR A 366 -3.67 3.92 11.79
CA TYR A 366 -3.22 3.59 13.12
C TYR A 366 -4.09 4.26 14.16
N LEU A 367 -4.42 3.50 15.21
CA LEU A 367 -5.11 3.99 16.39
C LEU A 367 -4.26 3.68 17.61
N HIS A 368 -4.21 4.62 18.55
CA HIS A 368 -3.52 4.43 19.82
C HIS A 368 -4.43 4.95 20.94
N THR A 369 -4.88 4.07 21.82
CA THR A 369 -5.69 4.45 22.97
C THR A 369 -4.89 4.29 24.24
N VAL A 370 -4.87 5.34 25.04
CA VAL A 370 -4.10 5.43 26.29
C VAL A 370 -5.06 5.76 27.42
N PHE A 371 -5.13 4.91 28.44
CA PHE A 371 -5.95 5.14 29.65
C PHE A 371 -5.17 5.95 30.68
N THR A 372 -5.71 7.10 31.06
CA THR A 372 -5.02 8.08 31.93
C THR A 372 -5.50 8.08 33.38
N GLY A 373 -6.62 7.43 33.65
CA GLY A 373 -7.16 7.31 35.00
C GLY A 373 -6.33 6.39 35.90
N LEU A 374 -6.09 6.77 37.13
CA LEU A 374 -5.30 5.99 38.10
C LEU A 374 -6.17 5.01 38.88
N GLY A 375 -5.67 3.80 39.07
CA GLY A 375 -6.23 2.83 40.01
C GLY A 375 -7.46 2.04 39.51
N ILE A 376 -7.61 1.91 38.20
CA ILE A 376 -8.84 1.44 37.61
C ILE A 376 -8.75 -0.02 37.19
N THR A 377 -9.79 -0.75 37.56
CA THR A 377 -10.16 -2.03 37.01
C THR A 377 -11.32 -1.79 36.05
N GLY A 378 -11.03 -1.60 34.79
CA GLY A 378 -12.04 -1.50 33.74
C GLY A 378 -11.85 -2.63 32.74
N ALA A 379 -12.93 -3.06 32.12
CA ALA A 379 -12.90 -4.01 31.04
C ALA A 379 -13.65 -3.41 29.83
N ILE A 380 -12.99 -3.42 28.68
CA ILE A 380 -13.57 -3.04 27.40
C ILE A 380 -13.91 -4.31 26.64
N ALA A 381 -15.15 -4.43 26.20
CA ALA A 381 -15.63 -5.56 25.43
C ALA A 381 -15.28 -5.41 23.94
N GLU A 382 -15.61 -4.26 23.34
CA GLU A 382 -15.40 -4.01 21.92
C GLU A 382 -14.96 -2.57 21.65
N PHE A 383 -14.16 -2.38 20.61
CA PHE A 383 -13.84 -1.08 20.04
C PHE A 383 -14.14 -1.10 18.54
N LEU A 384 -15.35 -0.63 18.19
CA LEU A 384 -15.83 -0.63 16.81
C LEU A 384 -15.26 0.57 16.06
N VAL A 385 -14.80 0.34 14.84
CA VAL A 385 -14.29 1.37 13.93
C VAL A 385 -15.14 1.38 12.66
N MET A 386 -15.91 2.46 12.48
CA MET A 386 -16.87 2.59 11.38
C MET A 386 -16.29 3.43 10.24
N PRO A 387 -15.95 2.82 9.09
CA PRO A 387 -15.55 3.56 7.91
C PRO A 387 -16.74 4.07 7.12
N THR A 388 -16.49 5.03 6.23
CA THR A 388 -17.44 5.50 5.23
C THR A 388 -16.77 5.62 3.87
N GLY A 389 -17.52 5.29 2.80
CA GLY A 389 -17.00 5.36 1.43
C GLY A 389 -15.94 4.31 1.12
N TYR A 390 -15.05 4.61 0.19
CA TYR A 390 -13.96 3.72 -0.19
C TYR A 390 -12.76 3.87 0.76
N PRO A 391 -11.97 2.80 0.99
CA PRO A 391 -10.69 2.90 1.68
C PRO A 391 -9.78 3.96 1.06
N ALA A 392 -9.07 4.73 1.88
CA ALA A 392 -8.19 5.79 1.37
C ALA A 392 -6.89 5.23 0.76
N GLN A 393 -6.39 4.10 1.27
CA GLN A 393 -5.21 3.45 0.72
C GLN A 393 -5.19 1.96 1.02
N LEU A 394 -4.85 1.19 -0.01
CA LEU A 394 -4.63 -0.24 0.09
C LEU A 394 -3.41 -0.66 -0.73
N GLY A 395 -2.53 -1.46 -0.13
CA GLY A 395 -1.41 -2.11 -0.79
C GLY A 395 -1.69 -3.57 -1.14
N MET A 396 -1.25 -4.00 -2.32
CA MET A 396 -1.31 -5.38 -2.80
C MET A 396 0.07 -5.81 -3.27
N VAL A 397 0.42 -7.09 -3.07
CA VAL A 397 1.71 -7.64 -3.48
C VAL A 397 1.49 -8.94 -4.24
N SER A 398 2.12 -9.07 -5.41
CA SER A 398 2.08 -10.32 -6.17
C SER A 398 2.85 -11.44 -5.47
N GLY A 399 2.57 -12.67 -5.84
CA GLY A 399 3.53 -13.76 -5.65
C GLY A 399 4.84 -13.51 -6.38
N PHE A 400 5.79 -14.39 -6.25
CA PHE A 400 7.02 -14.38 -7.06
C PHE A 400 6.70 -14.90 -8.46
N ILE A 401 6.85 -14.05 -9.46
CA ILE A 401 6.51 -14.36 -10.85
C ILE A 401 7.76 -14.73 -11.58
N GLN A 402 7.83 -15.97 -12.04
CA GLN A 402 8.91 -16.43 -12.93
C GLN A 402 8.54 -16.05 -14.35
N ILE A 403 9.32 -15.13 -14.95
CA ILE A 403 9.10 -14.66 -16.31
C ILE A 403 9.56 -15.73 -17.31
N SER A 404 10.73 -16.34 -17.05
CA SER A 404 11.30 -17.40 -17.89
C SER A 404 12.30 -18.24 -17.07
N GLU A 405 12.71 -19.37 -17.62
CA GLU A 405 13.82 -20.16 -17.10
C GLU A 405 15.17 -19.43 -17.20
N ARG A 406 15.30 -18.51 -18.15
CA ARG A 406 16.48 -17.65 -18.33
C ARG A 406 16.15 -16.22 -17.93
N ALA A 407 17.17 -15.45 -17.57
CA ALA A 407 17.04 -14.03 -17.32
C ALA A 407 16.57 -13.31 -18.60
N GLN A 408 15.53 -12.49 -18.45
CA GLN A 408 14.91 -11.73 -19.54
C GLN A 408 15.18 -10.23 -19.33
N VAL A 409 15.35 -9.50 -20.43
CA VAL A 409 15.40 -8.04 -20.40
C VAL A 409 13.99 -7.53 -20.15
N LEU A 410 13.76 -7.00 -18.96
CA LEU A 410 12.51 -6.41 -18.52
C LEU A 410 12.49 -4.95 -18.98
N GLN A 411 11.49 -4.55 -19.78
CA GLN A 411 11.53 -3.30 -20.52
C GLN A 411 10.64 -2.23 -19.93
N ARG A 412 9.32 -2.47 -19.83
CA ARG A 412 8.33 -1.49 -19.43
C ARG A 412 7.23 -2.10 -18.60
N LEU A 413 6.83 -1.38 -17.55
CA LEU A 413 5.64 -1.71 -16.77
C LEU A 413 4.47 -0.86 -17.27
N ARG A 414 3.35 -1.51 -17.64
CA ARG A 414 2.13 -0.85 -18.07
C ARG A 414 0.96 -1.29 -17.21
N TRP A 415 0.00 -0.42 -17.05
CA TRP A 415 -1.31 -0.75 -16.49
C TRP A 415 -2.41 0.00 -17.21
N ASP A 416 -3.56 -0.63 -17.33
CA ASP A 416 -4.81 0.01 -17.74
C ASP A 416 -5.69 0.19 -16.51
N ALA A 417 -6.09 1.43 -16.27
CA ALA A 417 -6.86 1.77 -15.09
C ALA A 417 -7.78 2.95 -15.35
N ASP A 418 -8.89 2.96 -14.62
CA ASP A 418 -9.74 4.13 -14.44
C ASP A 418 -9.40 4.80 -13.11
N THR A 419 -9.03 6.08 -13.17
CA THR A 419 -8.62 6.87 -12.00
C THR A 419 -9.47 8.14 -11.93
N PRO A 420 -10.68 8.07 -11.36
CA PRO A 420 -11.52 9.24 -11.13
C PRO A 420 -10.77 10.34 -10.35
N PRO A 421 -11.23 11.60 -10.41
CA PRO A 421 -10.62 12.69 -9.65
C PRO A 421 -10.40 12.34 -8.17
N GLY A 422 -9.23 12.66 -7.65
CA GLY A 422 -8.86 12.33 -6.26
C GLY A 422 -8.37 10.89 -6.06
N THR A 423 -8.24 10.08 -7.14
CA THR A 423 -7.75 8.71 -7.04
C THR A 423 -6.45 8.51 -7.81
N SER A 424 -5.65 7.55 -7.40
CA SER A 424 -4.39 7.19 -8.05
C SER A 424 -4.00 5.74 -7.84
N ILE A 425 -3.14 5.24 -8.74
CA ILE A 425 -2.50 3.94 -8.62
C ILE A 425 -1.00 4.15 -8.54
N THR A 426 -0.37 3.53 -7.55
CA THR A 426 1.08 3.53 -7.39
C THR A 426 1.61 2.12 -7.62
N ALA A 427 2.60 1.98 -8.50
CA ALA A 427 3.25 0.71 -8.79
C ALA A 427 4.73 0.75 -8.36
N GLN A 428 5.23 -0.37 -7.86
CA GLN A 428 6.64 -0.62 -7.57
C GLN A 428 6.99 -2.04 -7.98
N THR A 429 8.25 -2.27 -8.32
CA THR A 429 8.76 -3.59 -8.68
C THR A 429 9.99 -3.94 -7.86
N ARG A 430 10.28 -5.22 -7.77
CA ARG A 430 11.60 -5.76 -7.43
C ARG A 430 11.86 -7.01 -8.25
N SER A 431 13.12 -7.34 -8.46
CA SER A 431 13.52 -8.42 -9.35
C SER A 431 14.72 -9.20 -8.80
N GLY A 432 14.87 -10.45 -9.21
CA GLY A 432 15.96 -11.34 -8.82
C GLY A 432 16.11 -12.55 -9.75
N ASN A 433 17.18 -13.32 -9.58
CA ASN A 433 17.45 -14.52 -10.38
C ASN A 433 17.25 -15.82 -9.58
N THR A 434 17.33 -15.77 -8.24
CA THR A 434 17.28 -16.98 -7.41
C THR A 434 16.25 -16.85 -6.27
N MET A 435 15.73 -17.99 -5.86
CA MET A 435 14.83 -18.12 -4.70
C MET A 435 15.48 -19.03 -3.68
N THR A 436 15.25 -18.78 -2.41
CA THR A 436 15.73 -19.61 -1.31
C THR A 436 14.54 -20.23 -0.58
N GLU A 437 14.67 -21.49 -0.17
CA GLU A 437 13.68 -22.14 0.66
C GLU A 437 13.95 -21.83 2.14
N GLU A 438 12.92 -21.36 2.83
CA GLU A 438 12.92 -21.18 4.26
C GLU A 438 11.90 -22.11 4.91
N PHE A 439 12.28 -22.76 6.02
CA PHE A 439 11.41 -23.67 6.75
C PHE A 439 10.68 -22.92 7.85
N VAL A 440 9.35 -22.93 7.79
CA VAL A 440 8.46 -22.34 8.81
C VAL A 440 7.99 -23.45 9.74
N TYR A 441 8.37 -23.34 11.01
CA TYR A 441 8.08 -24.33 12.04
C TYR A 441 6.82 -23.95 12.81
N HIS A 442 5.88 -24.88 12.95
CA HIS A 442 4.64 -24.67 13.69
C HIS A 442 4.59 -25.53 14.96
N LYS A 443 4.01 -25.00 16.03
CA LYS A 443 3.55 -25.81 17.16
C LYS A 443 2.28 -26.57 16.77
N LYS A 444 1.91 -27.59 17.56
CA LYS A 444 0.65 -28.32 17.34
C LYS A 444 -0.59 -27.41 17.40
N SER A 445 -0.50 -26.30 18.13
CA SER A 445 -1.54 -25.25 18.17
C SER A 445 -1.66 -24.43 16.87
N GLY A 446 -0.79 -24.65 15.88
CA GLY A 446 -0.73 -23.86 14.64
C GLY A 446 0.19 -22.62 14.72
N SER A 447 0.58 -22.16 15.91
CA SER A 447 1.41 -20.96 16.05
C SER A 447 2.83 -21.19 15.53
N VAL A 448 3.36 -20.19 14.81
CA VAL A 448 4.74 -20.20 14.29
C VAL A 448 5.75 -20.12 15.43
N THR A 449 6.90 -20.77 15.26
CA THR A 449 7.98 -20.78 16.22
C THR A 449 9.34 -20.90 15.52
N THR A 450 10.43 -20.63 16.22
CA THR A 450 11.78 -20.81 15.65
C THR A 450 12.17 -22.29 15.62
N LYS A 451 13.05 -22.67 14.69
CA LYS A 451 13.63 -24.03 14.61
C LYS A 451 14.14 -24.52 15.97
N THR A 452 14.91 -23.69 16.64
CA THR A 452 15.53 -24.04 17.96
C THR A 452 14.47 -24.27 19.04
N ALA A 453 13.40 -23.46 19.06
CA ALA A 453 12.30 -23.64 20.00
C ALA A 453 11.48 -24.90 19.65
N TRP A 454 11.22 -25.14 18.34
CA TRP A 454 10.50 -26.32 17.87
C TRP A 454 11.22 -27.61 18.20
N GLU A 455 12.56 -27.67 18.03
CA GLU A 455 13.37 -28.83 18.36
C GLU A 455 13.37 -29.16 19.88
N LYS A 456 13.18 -28.15 20.72
CA LYS A 456 13.05 -28.31 22.18
C LYS A 456 11.67 -28.79 22.63
N LEU A 457 10.63 -28.68 21.78
CA LEU A 457 9.31 -29.16 22.14
C LEU A 457 9.25 -30.70 22.19
N PRO A 458 8.48 -31.28 23.12
CA PRO A 458 8.15 -32.69 23.07
C PRO A 458 7.49 -33.06 21.72
N LYS A 459 7.76 -34.28 21.21
CA LYS A 459 7.20 -34.72 19.92
C LYS A 459 5.69 -34.47 19.74
N PRO A 460 4.82 -34.71 20.75
CA PRO A 460 3.38 -34.47 20.62
C PRO A 460 2.98 -33.00 20.49
N ALA A 461 3.87 -32.07 20.89
CA ALA A 461 3.64 -30.63 20.82
C ALA A 461 4.21 -29.96 19.54
N ARG A 462 4.96 -30.73 18.73
CA ARG A 462 5.47 -30.28 17.44
C ARG A 462 4.37 -30.34 16.40
N GLY A 463 4.18 -29.23 15.72
CA GLY A 463 3.31 -29.13 14.55
C GLY A 463 4.05 -29.39 13.23
N ARG A 464 3.44 -29.04 12.14
CA ARG A 464 4.00 -29.16 10.78
C ARG A 464 5.20 -28.24 10.58
N VAL A 465 5.98 -28.59 9.56
CA VAL A 465 7.04 -27.75 9.03
C VAL A 465 6.66 -27.45 7.57
N ASP A 466 6.43 -26.19 7.27
CA ASP A 466 6.12 -25.75 5.93
C ASP A 466 7.38 -25.20 5.27
N THR A 467 7.46 -25.29 3.94
CA THR A 467 8.52 -24.66 3.16
C THR A 467 7.95 -23.42 2.50
N ALA A 468 8.57 -22.27 2.76
CA ALA A 468 8.25 -21.01 2.10
C ALA A 468 9.38 -20.61 1.14
N LEU A 469 9.03 -20.20 -0.07
CA LEU A 469 10.00 -19.56 -0.96
C LEU A 469 10.19 -18.10 -0.53
N VAL A 470 11.43 -17.71 -0.32
CA VAL A 470 11.82 -16.35 0.03
C VAL A 470 12.86 -15.81 -0.94
N VAL A 471 12.97 -14.49 -1.02
CA VAL A 471 13.97 -13.83 -1.86
C VAL A 471 15.38 -14.20 -1.43
N ALA A 472 16.25 -14.53 -2.38
CA ALA A 472 17.67 -14.72 -2.13
C ALA A 472 18.39 -13.36 -2.08
N SER A 473 19.69 -13.37 -1.83
CA SER A 473 20.50 -12.15 -1.67
C SER A 473 20.71 -11.34 -2.96
N ASP A 474 20.40 -11.91 -4.12
CA ASP A 474 20.48 -11.27 -5.43
C ASP A 474 19.25 -10.45 -5.81
N TRP A 475 18.21 -10.46 -4.95
CA TRP A 475 17.03 -9.63 -5.18
C TRP A 475 17.29 -8.17 -4.84
N SER A 476 16.74 -7.30 -5.68
CA SER A 476 16.74 -5.86 -5.41
C SER A 476 15.82 -5.49 -4.25
N ALA A 477 16.06 -4.32 -3.68
CA ALA A 477 15.02 -3.60 -2.93
C ALA A 477 13.84 -3.25 -3.86
N TRP A 478 12.71 -2.82 -3.29
CA TRP A 478 11.63 -2.24 -4.07
C TRP A 478 12.10 -0.98 -4.78
N SER A 479 11.71 -0.83 -6.05
CA SER A 479 12.00 0.36 -6.85
C SER A 479 11.33 1.61 -6.26
N ASN A 480 11.72 2.77 -6.74
CA ASN A 480 10.88 3.95 -6.62
C ASN A 480 9.52 3.69 -7.29
N ALA A 481 8.51 4.47 -6.90
CA ALA A 481 7.20 4.40 -7.53
C ALA A 481 7.27 4.82 -9.00
N TYR A 482 6.62 4.04 -9.85
CA TYR A 482 6.43 4.42 -11.25
C TYR A 482 5.54 5.65 -11.35
N GLN A 483 5.91 6.59 -12.19
CA GLN A 483 5.20 7.87 -12.35
C GLN A 483 4.04 7.78 -13.34
N PHE A 484 4.13 6.88 -14.33
CA PHE A 484 3.10 6.68 -15.35
C PHE A 484 3.17 5.28 -15.94
N SER A 485 2.06 4.83 -16.50
CA SER A 485 1.96 3.57 -17.24
C SER A 485 2.81 3.62 -18.51
N GLY A 486 3.62 2.58 -18.73
CA GLY A 486 4.55 2.50 -19.87
C GLY A 486 5.95 3.05 -19.59
N GLN A 487 6.23 3.45 -18.34
CA GLN A 487 7.58 3.82 -17.91
C GLN A 487 8.54 2.63 -18.02
N GLU A 488 9.81 2.90 -18.32
CA GLU A 488 10.88 1.91 -18.30
C GLU A 488 10.97 1.17 -16.96
N PHE A 489 11.36 -0.09 -17.01
CA PHE A 489 11.43 -0.93 -15.83
C PHE A 489 12.48 -0.41 -14.83
N LEU A 490 12.07 -0.12 -13.60
CA LEU A 490 12.90 0.57 -12.62
C LEU A 490 13.75 -0.35 -11.73
N SER A 491 13.47 -1.66 -11.73
CA SER A 491 14.29 -2.63 -10.99
C SER A 491 15.39 -3.19 -11.88
N PRO A 492 16.44 -3.84 -11.32
CA PRO A 492 17.50 -4.46 -12.12
C PRO A 492 16.96 -5.41 -13.20
N SER A 493 17.56 -5.33 -14.39
CA SER A 493 17.26 -6.14 -15.57
C SER A 493 18.57 -6.43 -16.33
N PRO A 494 18.80 -7.64 -16.86
CA PRO A 494 17.86 -8.77 -17.00
C PRO A 494 17.64 -9.57 -15.70
N ARG A 495 16.44 -10.18 -15.55
CA ARG A 495 16.10 -11.05 -14.40
C ARG A 495 15.15 -12.17 -14.79
N ARG A 496 15.15 -13.24 -13.97
CA ARG A 496 14.25 -14.40 -14.10
C ARG A 496 12.93 -14.20 -13.39
N PHE A 497 12.96 -13.53 -12.24
CA PHE A 497 11.83 -13.33 -11.37
C PHE A 497 11.54 -11.86 -11.14
N VAL A 498 10.25 -11.57 -11.03
CA VAL A 498 9.71 -10.24 -10.71
C VAL A 498 8.67 -10.36 -9.59
N GLN A 499 8.55 -9.34 -8.80
CA GLN A 499 7.44 -9.13 -7.89
C GLN A 499 6.91 -7.71 -8.01
N PHE A 500 5.59 -7.57 -8.02
CA PHE A 500 4.90 -6.29 -8.12
C PHE A 500 4.31 -5.90 -6.77
N ARG A 501 4.32 -4.61 -6.47
CA ARG A 501 3.55 -3.99 -5.41
C ARG A 501 2.71 -2.90 -6.03
N ILE A 502 1.39 -2.97 -5.83
CA ILE A 502 0.42 -1.99 -6.33
C ILE A 502 -0.28 -1.38 -5.12
N SER A 503 -0.46 -0.07 -5.10
CA SER A 503 -1.32 0.62 -4.14
C SER A 503 -2.44 1.31 -4.86
N LEU A 504 -3.67 1.07 -4.41
CA LEU A 504 -4.87 1.79 -4.80
C LEU A 504 -5.09 2.89 -3.78
N ASN A 505 -5.16 4.15 -4.22
CA ASN A 505 -5.26 5.31 -3.33
C ASN A 505 -6.48 6.16 -3.69
N SER A 506 -7.17 6.67 -2.67
CA SER A 506 -8.27 7.62 -2.82
C SER A 506 -8.16 8.75 -1.78
N ASP A 507 -8.19 9.99 -2.29
CA ASP A 507 -8.30 11.21 -1.48
C ASP A 507 -9.76 11.68 -1.36
N ASP A 508 -10.70 10.92 -1.92
CA ASP A 508 -12.13 11.17 -1.89
C ASP A 508 -12.88 9.89 -1.49
N PRO A 509 -13.63 9.88 -0.38
CA PRO A 509 -14.35 8.67 0.07
C PRO A 509 -15.41 8.18 -0.92
N ASP A 510 -15.86 9.01 -1.86
CA ASP A 510 -16.88 8.66 -2.85
C ASP A 510 -16.33 8.05 -4.14
N ASN A 511 -15.02 8.10 -4.35
CA ASN A 511 -14.36 7.61 -5.55
C ASN A 511 -13.30 6.55 -5.25
N ALA A 512 -13.16 5.56 -6.13
CA ALA A 512 -12.10 4.56 -6.08
C ALA A 512 -11.47 4.33 -7.45
N PRO A 513 -10.16 4.04 -7.53
CA PRO A 513 -9.54 3.63 -8.77
C PRO A 513 -9.95 2.19 -9.11
N THR A 514 -10.03 1.90 -10.42
CA THR A 514 -10.24 0.54 -10.93
C THR A 514 -9.06 0.15 -11.80
N LEU A 515 -8.37 -0.92 -11.46
CA LEU A 515 -7.27 -1.49 -12.24
C LEU A 515 -7.79 -2.63 -13.10
N ARG A 516 -7.73 -2.48 -14.44
CA ARG A 516 -8.20 -3.49 -15.40
C ARG A 516 -7.14 -4.50 -15.72
N SER A 517 -5.90 -4.04 -15.93
CA SER A 517 -4.78 -4.94 -16.21
C SER A 517 -3.45 -4.34 -15.75
N LEU A 518 -2.48 -5.24 -15.51
CA LEU A 518 -1.08 -4.91 -15.30
C LEU A 518 -0.27 -5.76 -16.26
N SER A 519 0.64 -5.16 -17.03
CA SER A 519 1.48 -5.87 -17.98
C SER A 519 2.94 -5.46 -17.89
N LEU A 520 3.82 -6.42 -18.12
CA LEU A 520 5.27 -6.25 -18.17
C LEU A 520 5.76 -6.69 -19.54
N ASP A 521 6.37 -5.77 -20.27
CA ASP A 521 7.04 -6.07 -21.53
C ASP A 521 8.43 -6.63 -21.23
N TYR A 522 8.81 -7.71 -21.93
CA TYR A 522 10.13 -8.31 -21.80
C TYR A 522 10.57 -8.95 -23.10
N THR A 523 11.86 -9.19 -23.23
CA THR A 523 12.46 -9.87 -24.39
C THR A 523 13.68 -10.68 -23.96
N GLU A 524 14.11 -11.62 -24.82
CA GLU A 524 15.36 -12.33 -24.59
C GLU A 524 16.55 -11.37 -24.58
N GLY A 525 17.50 -11.61 -23.68
CA GLY A 525 18.76 -10.90 -23.63
C GLY A 525 19.74 -11.39 -24.65
N PHE A 526 20.79 -10.61 -24.90
CA PHE A 526 21.91 -10.99 -25.81
C PHE A 526 22.81 -12.06 -25.20
N LEU A 527 22.99 -11.97 -23.86
CA LEU A 527 23.75 -12.93 -23.06
C LEU A 527 22.95 -13.24 -21.78
N SER A 528 23.06 -14.47 -21.31
CA SER A 528 22.41 -14.89 -20.06
C SER A 528 22.98 -14.15 -18.86
N GLU A 529 24.28 -13.96 -18.78
CA GLU A 529 24.96 -13.18 -17.75
C GLU A 529 26.15 -12.41 -18.36
N VAL A 530 26.29 -11.16 -17.95
CA VAL A 530 27.41 -10.30 -18.27
C VAL A 530 27.75 -9.40 -17.10
N PHE A 531 29.01 -9.43 -16.67
CA PHE A 531 29.47 -8.70 -15.51
C PHE A 531 30.39 -7.55 -15.90
N GLY A 532 30.24 -6.43 -15.18
CA GLY A 532 31.10 -5.25 -15.33
C GLY A 532 32.04 -5.06 -14.14
N GLN A 533 33.23 -4.59 -14.40
CA GLN A 533 34.21 -4.16 -13.41
C GLN A 533 34.92 -2.90 -13.89
N LEU A 534 35.11 -1.94 -13.02
CA LEU A 534 35.82 -0.69 -13.28
C LEU A 534 37.10 -0.58 -12.46
N ARG A 535 38.16 -0.09 -13.06
CA ARG A 535 39.45 0.21 -12.43
C ARG A 535 40.02 1.55 -12.94
N PRO A 536 40.62 2.38 -12.10
CA PRO A 536 40.59 2.32 -10.62
C PRO A 536 39.18 2.63 -10.07
N ASN A 537 38.93 2.31 -8.79
CA ASN A 537 37.66 2.59 -8.11
C ASN A 537 37.69 3.85 -7.23
N ASN A 538 38.71 4.69 -7.38
CA ASN A 538 38.84 5.97 -6.74
C ASN A 538 39.31 7.05 -7.74
N ALA A 539 38.93 8.29 -7.51
CA ALA A 539 39.28 9.44 -8.36
C ALA A 539 39.40 10.74 -7.54
N LYS A 540 40.05 11.72 -8.14
CA LYS A 540 40.04 13.10 -7.66
C LYS A 540 38.91 13.86 -8.32
N SER A 541 38.16 14.61 -7.51
CA SER A 541 36.98 15.36 -8.00
C SER A 541 37.35 16.35 -9.12
N GLY A 542 36.66 16.25 -10.27
CA GLY A 542 36.77 17.18 -11.40
C GLY A 542 38.08 17.11 -12.18
N ILE A 543 38.94 16.13 -11.94
CA ILE A 543 40.17 15.91 -12.70
C ILE A 543 40.00 14.76 -13.64
N PRO A 544 40.20 14.91 -14.96
CA PRO A 544 40.18 13.83 -15.93
C PRO A 544 41.15 12.71 -15.53
N GLN A 545 40.65 11.50 -15.49
CA GLN A 545 41.42 10.30 -15.13
C GLN A 545 41.08 9.14 -16.05
N LYS A 546 42.08 8.31 -16.31
CA LYS A 546 41.89 7.09 -17.08
C LYS A 546 41.22 6.02 -16.24
N PHE A 547 40.18 5.39 -16.82
CA PHE A 547 39.49 4.22 -16.31
C PHE A 547 39.52 3.09 -17.31
N THR A 548 39.50 1.86 -16.83
CA THR A 548 39.30 0.66 -17.62
C THR A 548 38.00 -0.02 -17.15
N TYR A 549 37.04 -0.13 -18.04
CA TYR A 549 35.83 -0.91 -17.80
C TYR A 549 35.98 -2.29 -18.46
N THR A 550 35.87 -3.34 -17.65
CA THR A 550 35.99 -4.74 -18.13
C THR A 550 34.61 -5.37 -18.14
N LEU A 551 34.20 -5.91 -19.29
CA LEU A 551 33.02 -6.75 -19.47
C LEU A 551 33.43 -8.21 -19.52
N THR A 552 32.85 -9.03 -18.66
CA THR A 552 33.07 -10.48 -18.63
C THR A 552 31.76 -11.19 -18.98
N ALA A 553 31.76 -11.87 -20.15
CA ALA A 553 30.62 -12.62 -20.63
C ALA A 553 30.59 -14.04 -20.05
N GLN A 554 29.42 -14.49 -19.60
CA GLN A 554 29.15 -15.88 -19.19
C GLN A 554 27.97 -16.43 -20.02
N PRO A 555 28.21 -16.90 -21.23
CA PRO A 555 27.15 -17.33 -22.12
C PRO A 555 26.63 -18.72 -21.77
N VAL A 556 25.35 -18.93 -22.11
CA VAL A 556 24.69 -20.22 -22.14
C VAL A 556 24.38 -20.60 -23.57
N GLN A 557 24.23 -21.89 -23.84
CA GLN A 557 23.91 -22.36 -25.20
C GLN A 557 22.64 -21.67 -25.73
N GLY A 558 22.78 -20.99 -26.88
CA GLY A 558 21.70 -20.24 -27.52
C GLY A 558 21.76 -18.72 -27.33
N ASP A 559 22.72 -18.19 -26.57
CA ASP A 559 22.97 -16.75 -26.48
C ASP A 559 23.50 -16.18 -27.81
N GLY A 560 22.94 -15.04 -28.25
CA GLY A 560 23.28 -14.43 -29.54
C GLY A 560 24.60 -13.67 -29.55
N GLY A 561 25.01 -13.13 -28.39
CA GLY A 561 26.15 -12.23 -28.23
C GLY A 561 25.80 -10.76 -28.53
N PHE A 562 26.77 -9.87 -28.41
CA PHE A 562 26.63 -8.43 -28.58
C PHE A 562 27.76 -7.84 -29.44
N ASN A 563 27.48 -6.72 -30.09
CA ASN A 563 28.49 -5.91 -30.78
C ASN A 563 28.32 -4.40 -30.54
N LEU A 564 27.37 -4.01 -29.65
CA LEU A 564 27.23 -2.63 -29.19
C LEU A 564 27.48 -2.60 -27.69
N ILE A 565 28.18 -1.55 -27.22
CA ILE A 565 28.42 -1.27 -25.82
C ILE A 565 28.03 0.18 -25.60
N ARG A 566 27.18 0.42 -24.58
CA ARG A 566 26.88 1.76 -24.08
C ARG A 566 27.34 1.87 -22.63
N LEU A 567 28.22 2.83 -22.37
CA LEU A 567 28.72 3.12 -21.04
C LEU A 567 28.17 4.49 -20.59
N GLN A 568 27.45 4.55 -19.49
CA GLN A 568 27.05 5.80 -18.87
C GLN A 568 28.23 6.41 -18.12
N THR A 569 28.49 7.70 -18.37
CA THR A 569 29.63 8.44 -17.81
C THR A 569 29.14 9.67 -17.04
N PRO A 570 29.88 10.15 -16.01
CA PRO A 570 29.49 11.34 -15.23
C PRO A 570 29.70 12.66 -15.98
N ALA A 571 30.51 12.63 -17.05
CA ALA A 571 30.87 13.74 -17.90
C ALA A 571 31.20 13.20 -19.29
N GLN A 572 31.44 14.08 -20.25
CA GLN A 572 31.83 13.69 -21.60
C GLN A 572 33.21 13.01 -21.59
N ALA A 573 33.27 11.80 -22.13
CA ALA A 573 34.55 11.06 -22.28
C ALA A 573 35.40 11.63 -23.41
N ASP A 574 36.76 11.50 -23.29
CA ASP A 574 37.69 11.90 -24.33
C ASP A 574 37.81 10.80 -25.39
N ALA A 575 37.27 11.02 -26.60
CA ALA A 575 37.25 10.07 -27.67
C ALA A 575 38.70 9.74 -28.23
N GLU A 576 39.65 10.67 -28.06
CA GLU A 576 41.02 10.47 -28.56
C GLU A 576 41.85 9.50 -27.70
N LYS A 577 41.38 9.27 -26.45
CA LYS A 577 42.04 8.40 -25.47
C LYS A 577 41.37 7.04 -25.31
N LEU A 578 40.41 6.75 -26.18
CA LEU A 578 39.67 5.49 -26.15
C LEU A 578 40.55 4.35 -26.71
N VAL A 579 40.63 3.24 -25.97
CA VAL A 579 41.27 2.00 -26.43
C VAL A 579 40.36 0.83 -26.07
N ILE A 580 40.06 -0.02 -27.04
CA ILE A 580 39.22 -1.19 -26.84
C ILE A 580 40.07 -2.45 -27.06
N ARG A 581 39.96 -3.42 -26.16
CA ARG A 581 40.60 -4.72 -26.26
C ARG A 581 39.60 -5.85 -26.12
N VAL A 582 39.68 -6.85 -27.00
CA VAL A 582 38.92 -8.11 -26.90
C VAL A 582 39.93 -9.22 -26.66
N GLU A 583 39.80 -9.94 -25.53
CA GLU A 583 40.78 -10.92 -25.05
C GLU A 583 42.23 -10.36 -25.04
N GLY A 584 42.37 -9.09 -24.60
CA GLY A 584 43.66 -8.41 -24.52
C GLY A 584 44.23 -7.93 -25.85
N VAL A 585 43.57 -8.21 -26.97
CA VAL A 585 43.98 -7.74 -28.33
C VAL A 585 43.25 -6.43 -28.62
N GLU A 586 44.00 -5.39 -28.99
CA GLU A 586 43.43 -4.10 -29.35
C GLU A 586 42.64 -4.20 -30.66
N VAL A 587 41.46 -3.62 -30.68
CA VAL A 587 40.55 -3.62 -31.83
C VAL A 587 40.04 -2.20 -32.10
N ASP A 588 39.99 -1.83 -33.39
CA ASP A 588 39.39 -0.55 -33.78
C ASP A 588 37.87 -0.67 -33.82
N PRO A 589 37.14 0.21 -33.16
CA PRO A 589 35.67 0.24 -33.20
C PRO A 589 35.18 0.66 -34.59
N VAL A 590 34.05 0.10 -35.06
CA VAL A 590 33.38 0.51 -36.29
C VAL A 590 32.83 1.93 -36.17
N SER A 591 32.33 2.27 -35.01
CA SER A 591 31.85 3.62 -34.67
C SER A 591 32.02 3.92 -33.20
N VAL A 592 32.24 5.21 -32.91
CA VAL A 592 32.28 5.79 -31.55
C VAL A 592 31.36 7.00 -31.53
N GLU A 593 30.40 7.00 -30.63
CA GLU A 593 29.53 8.14 -30.35
C GLU A 593 29.76 8.59 -28.93
N VAL A 594 30.23 9.80 -28.73
CA VAL A 594 30.43 10.42 -27.41
C VAL A 594 29.36 11.49 -27.17
N GLN A 595 28.53 11.25 -26.16
CA GLN A 595 27.55 12.17 -25.70
C GLN A 595 27.96 12.75 -24.32
N LEU A 596 27.22 13.73 -23.80
CA LEU A 596 27.57 14.40 -22.52
C LEU A 596 27.67 13.40 -21.35
N TYR A 597 26.78 12.38 -21.32
CA TYR A 597 26.69 11.41 -20.23
C TYR A 597 26.79 9.96 -20.70
N SER A 598 27.19 9.71 -21.91
CA SER A 598 27.34 8.36 -22.42
C SER A 598 28.37 8.22 -23.52
N LEU A 599 28.94 7.05 -23.59
CA LEU A 599 29.84 6.58 -24.66
C LEU A 599 29.21 5.36 -25.30
N VAL A 600 28.96 5.39 -26.62
CA VAL A 600 28.42 4.25 -27.38
C VAL A 600 29.45 3.80 -28.37
N LEU A 601 29.75 2.50 -28.37
CA LEU A 601 30.79 1.85 -29.16
C LEU A 601 30.17 0.71 -29.99
N GLN A 602 30.56 0.61 -31.26
CA GLN A 602 30.28 -0.52 -32.09
C GLN A 602 31.56 -1.33 -32.33
N LEU A 603 31.55 -2.59 -31.93
CA LEU A 603 32.63 -3.54 -32.15
C LEU A 603 32.59 -4.10 -33.59
N PRO A 604 33.73 -4.47 -34.17
CA PRO A 604 33.76 -5.05 -35.51
C PRO A 604 33.11 -6.45 -35.57
N ASP A 605 33.23 -7.23 -34.52
CA ASP A 605 32.73 -8.60 -34.45
C ASP A 605 31.76 -8.77 -33.27
N VAL A 606 30.89 -9.78 -33.34
CA VAL A 606 29.97 -10.15 -32.25
C VAL A 606 30.73 -10.90 -31.16
N VAL A 607 30.70 -10.37 -29.97
CA VAL A 607 31.26 -10.96 -28.74
C VAL A 607 30.27 -11.91 -28.11
N ARG A 608 30.69 -13.15 -27.77
CA ARG A 608 29.87 -14.16 -27.09
C ARG A 608 30.48 -14.64 -25.78
N GLU A 609 31.76 -14.97 -25.79
CA GLU A 609 32.47 -15.57 -24.66
C GLU A 609 33.67 -14.73 -24.20
N GLN A 610 34.09 -13.77 -25.04
CA GLN A 610 35.32 -13.01 -24.86
C GLN A 610 35.12 -11.89 -23.79
N ASN A 611 36.20 -11.62 -23.06
CA ASN A 611 36.27 -10.42 -22.23
C ASN A 611 36.52 -9.19 -23.10
N VAL A 612 35.85 -8.10 -22.80
CA VAL A 612 36.05 -6.80 -23.44
C VAL A 612 36.52 -5.79 -22.42
N GLU A 613 37.62 -5.10 -22.73
CA GLU A 613 38.13 -3.98 -21.94
C GLU A 613 37.98 -2.69 -22.73
N VAL A 614 37.44 -1.67 -22.08
CA VAL A 614 37.30 -0.31 -22.62
C VAL A 614 38.06 0.65 -21.72
N ASP A 615 39.18 1.18 -22.25
CA ASP A 615 39.93 2.25 -21.63
C ASP A 615 39.36 3.59 -22.10
N PHE A 616 39.08 4.50 -21.18
CA PHE A 616 38.58 5.86 -21.47
C PHE A 616 39.01 6.85 -20.40
N GLU A 617 38.99 8.14 -20.72
CA GLU A 617 39.30 9.19 -19.78
C GLU A 617 38.08 10.08 -19.55
N VAL A 618 37.76 10.34 -18.28
CA VAL A 618 36.61 11.18 -17.89
C VAL A 618 36.82 11.79 -16.51
N SER A 619 36.22 12.95 -16.27
CA SER A 619 36.14 13.57 -14.93
C SER A 619 34.98 13.01 -14.12
N VAL A 620 35.23 12.72 -12.83
CA VAL A 620 34.19 12.32 -11.89
C VAL A 620 33.97 13.43 -10.87
N VAL A 621 32.73 13.89 -10.74
CA VAL A 621 32.36 15.01 -9.85
C VAL A 621 31.33 14.61 -8.79
N LYS A 622 30.72 13.41 -8.91
CA LYS A 622 29.70 12.87 -8.00
C LYS A 622 30.27 11.74 -7.14
N ASN A 623 29.88 11.61 -5.88
CA ASN A 623 30.41 10.62 -4.95
C ASN A 623 29.29 9.89 -4.14
N PRO A 624 29.17 8.56 -4.22
CA PRO A 624 29.81 7.71 -5.23
C PRO A 624 29.19 7.91 -6.60
N TYR A 625 29.91 7.57 -7.66
CA TYR A 625 29.36 7.46 -9.01
C TYR A 625 29.45 6.01 -9.48
N GLU A 626 28.35 5.47 -9.98
CA GLU A 626 28.27 4.12 -10.55
C GLU A 626 28.29 4.21 -12.07
N PHE A 627 29.29 3.56 -12.70
CA PHE A 627 29.39 3.41 -14.15
C PHE A 627 28.55 2.24 -14.59
N ILE A 628 27.47 2.50 -15.32
CA ILE A 628 26.55 1.50 -15.82
C ILE A 628 26.88 1.22 -17.27
N ALA A 629 27.24 -0.02 -17.58
CA ALA A 629 27.37 -0.47 -18.96
C ALA A 629 26.12 -1.23 -19.40
N SER A 630 25.82 -1.14 -20.70
CA SER A 630 24.80 -1.95 -21.36
C SER A 630 25.35 -2.49 -22.64
N ILE A 631 24.98 -3.72 -23.01
CA ILE A 631 25.30 -4.36 -24.25
C ILE A 631 24.12 -4.35 -25.21
N GLY A 632 24.37 -4.35 -26.51
CA GLY A 632 23.35 -4.32 -27.55
C GLY A 632 23.81 -5.05 -28.82
N HIS A 633 22.95 -5.12 -29.82
CA HIS A 633 23.26 -5.70 -31.09
C HIS A 633 22.75 -4.83 -32.24
N THR A 634 23.52 -4.72 -33.31
CA THR A 634 23.18 -3.91 -34.48
C THR A 634 21.90 -4.34 -35.18
N ASP A 635 21.48 -5.61 -35.05
CA ASP A 635 20.23 -6.11 -35.62
C ASP A 635 19.00 -5.60 -34.86
N THR A 636 19.17 -5.18 -33.56
CA THR A 636 18.12 -4.66 -32.69
C THR A 636 18.64 -3.46 -31.90
N PRO A 637 18.92 -2.33 -32.57
CA PRO A 637 19.64 -1.18 -31.96
C PRO A 637 18.84 -0.48 -30.82
N GLU A 638 17.53 -0.70 -30.75
CA GLU A 638 16.69 -0.18 -29.70
C GLU A 638 16.82 -0.95 -28.39
N LEU A 639 17.29 -2.22 -28.45
CA LEU A 639 17.35 -3.09 -27.30
C LEU A 639 18.72 -2.98 -26.61
N TRP A 640 18.67 -2.69 -25.30
CA TRP A 640 19.85 -2.62 -24.44
C TRP A 640 19.67 -3.53 -23.22
N GLN A 641 20.67 -4.36 -22.98
CA GLN A 641 20.75 -5.21 -21.79
C GLN A 641 21.81 -4.63 -20.85
N ALA A 642 21.39 -4.24 -19.63
CA ALA A 642 22.32 -3.78 -18.60
C ALA A 642 23.26 -4.90 -18.13
N THR A 643 24.48 -4.54 -17.76
CA THR A 643 25.45 -5.47 -17.17
C THR A 643 25.37 -5.43 -15.64
N GLU A 644 25.71 -6.53 -14.98
CA GLU A 644 25.74 -6.58 -13.52
C GLU A 644 27.15 -6.28 -13.00
N PRO A 645 27.30 -5.62 -11.83
CA PRO A 645 28.60 -5.50 -11.18
C PRO A 645 29.15 -6.89 -10.82
N SER A 646 30.42 -7.16 -11.11
CA SER A 646 31.07 -8.44 -10.76
C SER A 646 31.16 -8.69 -9.26
N ALA A 647 31.09 -7.66 -8.45
CA ALA A 647 31.00 -7.67 -6.99
C ALA A 647 30.40 -6.34 -6.49
N ARG A 648 30.03 -6.27 -5.23
CA ARG A 648 29.54 -5.05 -4.61
C ARG A 648 30.52 -3.88 -4.85
N PHE A 649 30.04 -2.79 -5.40
CA PHE A 649 30.82 -1.60 -5.80
C PHE A 649 31.90 -1.82 -6.86
N ALA A 650 31.87 -2.92 -7.60
CA ALA A 650 32.86 -3.18 -8.65
C ALA A 650 32.82 -2.15 -9.79
N THR A 651 31.70 -1.49 -10.00
CA THR A 651 31.47 -0.45 -11.04
C THR A 651 31.40 0.96 -10.43
N SER A 652 31.62 1.09 -9.12
CA SER A 652 31.51 2.38 -8.41
C SER A 652 32.87 3.04 -8.22
N VAL A 653 32.90 4.37 -8.37
CA VAL A 653 34.06 5.23 -8.08
C VAL A 653 33.75 6.11 -6.88
N PHE A 654 34.71 6.17 -5.97
CA PHE A 654 34.67 7.03 -4.78
C PHE A 654 35.67 8.18 -4.94
N LEU A 655 35.22 9.37 -4.60
CA LEU A 655 36.09 10.55 -4.66
C LEU A 655 36.98 10.65 -3.41
N ASP A 656 38.28 10.85 -3.62
CA ASP A 656 39.24 11.02 -2.55
C ASP A 656 38.88 12.21 -1.65
N GLY A 657 38.84 11.99 -0.33
CA GLY A 657 38.59 13.05 0.68
C GLY A 657 37.15 13.53 0.81
N VAL A 658 36.19 12.99 0.03
CA VAL A 658 34.78 13.41 0.06
C VAL A 658 33.93 12.54 1.01
N ALA A 659 34.34 11.34 1.29
CA ALA A 659 33.58 10.40 2.14
C ALA A 659 33.36 10.90 3.58
N GLU A 660 34.30 11.69 4.11
CA GLU A 660 34.30 12.20 5.50
C GLU A 660 33.68 13.59 5.64
N ASN A 661 33.47 14.33 4.54
CA ASN A 661 32.97 15.69 4.55
C ASN A 661 31.46 15.75 4.25
N GLN A 662 30.73 16.55 5.03
CA GLN A 662 29.29 16.82 4.82
C GLN A 662 29.02 17.81 3.67
N HIS A 663 30.01 18.12 2.81
CA HIS A 663 29.86 19.07 1.73
C HIS A 663 29.05 18.49 0.56
N LEU A 664 28.06 19.30 0.12
CA LEU A 664 27.24 19.01 -1.07
C LEU A 664 27.79 19.72 -2.31
N ILE A 665 28.55 20.80 -2.14
CA ILE A 665 29.13 21.64 -3.20
C ILE A 665 30.65 21.53 -3.15
N GLY A 666 31.26 21.15 -4.27
CA GLY A 666 32.71 21.07 -4.46
C GLY A 666 33.20 21.88 -5.63
N ASN A 667 34.51 22.00 -5.79
CA ASN A 667 35.20 22.66 -6.92
C ASN A 667 34.68 24.05 -7.29
N LEU A 668 34.26 24.85 -6.28
CA LEU A 668 33.67 26.16 -6.53
C LEU A 668 34.74 27.20 -6.97
N SER A 669 34.59 27.71 -8.21
CA SER A 669 35.27 28.89 -8.72
C SER A 669 34.29 29.98 -9.11
N VAL A 670 34.66 31.24 -8.92
CA VAL A 670 33.90 32.42 -9.34
C VAL A 670 34.91 33.38 -9.99
N GLU A 671 34.87 33.50 -11.28
CA GLU A 671 35.88 34.21 -12.05
C GLU A 671 35.28 35.00 -13.22
N PRO A 672 35.76 36.23 -13.49
CA PRO A 672 36.63 37.04 -12.64
C PRO A 672 35.92 37.55 -11.38
N VAL A 673 36.63 37.79 -10.30
CA VAL A 673 36.08 38.38 -9.06
C VAL A 673 35.73 39.86 -9.22
N VAL A 674 36.39 40.56 -10.16
CA VAL A 674 36.08 41.94 -10.55
C VAL A 674 35.56 41.93 -11.98
N VAL A 675 34.36 42.42 -12.15
CA VAL A 675 33.64 42.48 -13.44
C VAL A 675 33.63 43.94 -13.92
N THR A 676 33.98 44.10 -15.19
CA THR A 676 34.04 45.44 -15.84
C THR A 676 33.12 45.43 -17.08
N PRO A 677 31.80 45.54 -16.92
CA PRO A 677 30.82 45.35 -18.01
C PRO A 677 30.81 46.59 -18.96
N ASN A 678 31.90 46.80 -19.68
CA ASN A 678 32.09 47.94 -20.61
C ASN A 678 31.78 47.55 -22.08
N GLY A 679 31.62 46.24 -22.38
CA GLY A 679 31.29 45.73 -23.71
C GLY A 679 32.51 45.48 -24.61
N ASP A 680 33.70 45.27 -24.04
CA ASP A 680 34.94 44.93 -24.76
C ASP A 680 35.22 43.42 -24.76
N ASP A 681 34.29 42.58 -24.27
CA ASP A 681 34.38 41.16 -24.08
C ASP A 681 35.47 40.68 -23.08
N ILE A 682 36.09 41.60 -22.34
CA ILE A 682 37.11 41.31 -21.33
C ILE A 682 36.58 41.58 -19.93
N GLY A 683 36.25 40.51 -19.21
CA GLY A 683 35.71 40.64 -17.84
C GLY A 683 34.30 41.22 -17.76
N ASP A 684 33.52 41.17 -18.83
CA ASP A 684 32.13 41.64 -18.89
C ASP A 684 31.17 40.75 -18.11
N LYS A 685 31.57 39.49 -17.89
CA LYS A 685 30.74 38.47 -17.27
C LYS A 685 31.51 37.70 -16.20
N VAL A 686 30.80 37.24 -15.18
CA VAL A 686 31.30 36.32 -14.17
C VAL A 686 30.84 34.90 -14.50
N TYR A 687 31.73 33.96 -14.44
CA TYR A 687 31.45 32.52 -14.53
C TYR A 687 31.55 31.90 -13.15
N ILE A 688 30.48 31.27 -12.71
CA ILE A 688 30.36 30.60 -11.42
C ILE A 688 30.30 29.10 -11.72
N ARG A 689 31.38 28.37 -11.41
CA ARG A 689 31.52 26.93 -11.71
C ARG A 689 31.65 26.15 -10.41
N PHE A 690 30.96 25.04 -10.32
CA PHE A 690 31.03 24.11 -9.18
C PHE A 690 30.51 22.73 -9.54
N SER A 691 30.81 21.74 -8.68
CA SER A 691 30.19 20.39 -8.73
C SER A 691 29.19 20.21 -7.60
N VAL A 692 28.14 19.44 -7.85
CA VAL A 692 27.19 18.93 -6.83
C VAL A 692 27.57 17.48 -6.55
N LEU A 693 27.99 17.18 -5.32
CA LEU A 693 28.73 15.95 -5.01
C LEU A 693 27.88 14.75 -4.62
N LYS A 694 26.71 14.94 -3.98
CA LYS A 694 25.96 13.85 -3.32
C LYS A 694 24.49 13.77 -3.71
N VAL A 695 23.98 14.72 -4.46
CA VAL A 695 22.56 14.84 -4.81
C VAL A 695 22.39 15.21 -6.28
N GLU A 696 21.24 14.89 -6.85
CA GLU A 696 20.91 15.23 -8.24
C GLU A 696 20.15 16.56 -8.37
N THR A 697 19.76 17.15 -7.25
CA THR A 697 19.04 18.43 -7.23
C THR A 697 19.94 19.54 -7.74
N PRO A 698 19.52 20.34 -8.74
CA PRO A 698 20.28 21.50 -9.20
C PRO A 698 20.50 22.48 -8.07
N ALA A 699 21.67 23.13 -8.05
CA ALA A 699 21.90 24.24 -7.15
C ALA A 699 21.14 25.48 -7.64
N VAL A 700 20.67 26.30 -6.70
CA VAL A 700 20.09 27.60 -6.97
C VAL A 700 21.15 28.66 -6.77
N VAL A 701 21.48 29.44 -7.82
CA VAL A 701 22.45 30.52 -7.75
C VAL A 701 21.75 31.88 -7.82
N ARG A 702 21.93 32.68 -6.78
CA ARG A 702 21.30 34.02 -6.64
C ARG A 702 22.32 35.08 -6.36
N ILE A 703 22.15 36.22 -7.01
CA ILE A 703 22.96 37.42 -6.77
C ILE A 703 22.14 38.37 -5.92
N TYR A 704 22.79 38.88 -4.85
CA TYR A 704 22.20 39.84 -3.91
C TYR A 704 23.02 41.10 -3.84
N SER A 705 22.37 42.23 -3.66
CA SER A 705 23.05 43.49 -3.21
C SER A 705 23.47 43.36 -1.75
N LEU A 706 24.37 44.21 -1.29
CA LEU A 706 24.79 44.25 0.12
C LEU A 706 23.65 44.55 1.10
N ASN A 707 22.55 45.13 0.62
CA ASN A 707 21.35 45.39 1.42
C ASN A 707 20.46 44.14 1.56
N GLY A 708 20.83 43.00 0.96
CA GLY A 708 20.08 41.75 1.00
C GLY A 708 18.98 41.63 -0.05
N ASN A 709 18.82 42.63 -0.94
CA ASN A 709 17.83 42.52 -2.02
C ASN A 709 18.32 41.56 -3.11
N LEU A 710 17.42 40.68 -3.59
CA LEU A 710 17.68 39.84 -4.74
C LEU A 710 17.88 40.73 -5.98
N VAL A 711 18.97 40.53 -6.70
CA VAL A 711 19.32 41.22 -7.95
C VAL A 711 18.93 40.34 -9.15
N GLN A 712 19.33 39.08 -9.11
CA GLN A 712 19.01 38.10 -10.16
C GLN A 712 19.15 36.67 -9.65
N GLU A 713 18.26 35.77 -10.08
CA GLU A 713 18.45 34.35 -10.03
C GLU A 713 19.02 33.90 -11.37
N LEU A 714 20.05 33.05 -11.36
CA LEU A 714 20.77 32.64 -12.56
C LEU A 714 20.36 31.26 -13.02
N ASP A 715 20.24 31.05 -14.33
CA ASP A 715 20.13 29.77 -14.98
C ASP A 715 21.53 29.19 -15.24
N GLY A 716 21.71 27.89 -15.02
CA GLY A 716 22.96 27.20 -15.21
C GLY A 716 22.89 26.02 -16.16
N ASN A 717 24.02 25.70 -16.78
CA ASN A 717 24.18 24.55 -17.64
C ASN A 717 25.27 23.62 -17.12
N VAL A 718 25.14 22.32 -17.42
CA VAL A 718 26.22 21.37 -17.15
C VAL A 718 27.22 21.39 -18.31
N MET A 719 28.50 21.58 -17.98
CA MET A 719 29.60 21.60 -18.91
C MET A 719 30.09 20.19 -19.25
N PRO A 720 30.84 20.01 -20.35
CA PRO A 720 31.37 18.69 -20.74
C PRO A 720 32.23 18.00 -19.68
N ASP A 721 32.87 18.76 -18.80
CA ASP A 721 33.66 18.25 -17.66
C ASP A 721 32.81 17.87 -16.44
N GLY A 722 31.46 18.00 -16.53
CA GLY A 722 30.50 17.66 -15.47
C GLY A 722 30.31 18.75 -14.41
N LEU A 723 30.96 19.91 -14.54
CA LEU A 723 30.72 21.06 -13.66
C LEU A 723 29.46 21.81 -14.08
N TRP A 724 28.75 22.37 -13.12
CA TRP A 724 27.73 23.38 -13.36
C TRP A 724 28.38 24.72 -13.65
N GLU A 725 27.94 25.40 -14.71
CA GLU A 725 28.33 26.76 -15.01
C GLU A 725 27.13 27.68 -15.05
N TYR A 726 27.21 28.77 -14.27
CA TYR A 726 26.27 29.89 -14.25
C TYR A 726 26.98 31.14 -14.68
N THR A 727 26.33 31.98 -15.47
CA THR A 727 26.91 33.22 -15.96
C THR A 727 26.10 34.40 -15.51
N TRP A 728 26.78 35.41 -14.94
CA TRP A 728 26.18 36.71 -14.60
C TRP A 728 26.81 37.84 -15.38
N SER A 729 25.98 38.60 -16.11
CA SER A 729 26.40 39.74 -16.96
C SER A 729 26.24 41.12 -16.29
N SER A 730 26.23 41.16 -14.95
CA SER A 730 26.06 42.38 -14.15
C SER A 730 24.74 43.11 -14.44
N GLN A 731 23.66 42.37 -14.64
CA GLN A 731 22.30 42.85 -14.87
C GLN A 731 21.37 42.40 -13.74
N ASP A 732 20.27 43.14 -13.55
CA ASP A 732 19.16 42.74 -12.69
C ASP A 732 18.14 41.89 -13.46
N GLU A 733 17.08 41.41 -12.77
CA GLU A 733 16.01 40.62 -13.39
C GLU A 733 15.29 41.33 -14.56
N SER A 734 15.34 42.64 -14.62
CA SER A 734 14.76 43.45 -15.70
C SER A 734 15.73 43.70 -16.86
N GLY A 735 16.96 43.16 -16.79
CA GLY A 735 18.02 43.36 -17.79
C GLY A 735 18.75 44.68 -17.70
N ASN A 736 18.56 45.49 -16.64
CA ASN A 736 19.26 46.73 -16.45
C ASN A 736 20.64 46.47 -15.82
N ARG A 737 21.67 47.26 -16.22
CA ARG A 737 22.98 47.18 -15.57
C ARG A 737 22.88 47.58 -14.12
N VAL A 738 23.50 46.79 -13.26
CA VAL A 738 23.55 47.10 -11.82
C VAL A 738 24.54 48.21 -11.52
N VAL A 739 24.40 48.91 -10.40
CA VAL A 739 25.33 49.98 -10.00
C VAL A 739 26.69 49.39 -9.60
N PRO A 740 27.82 50.17 -9.80
CA PRO A 740 29.12 49.71 -9.32
C PRO A 740 29.09 49.42 -7.81
N GLY A 741 29.73 48.32 -7.41
CA GLY A 741 29.76 47.93 -6.00
C GLY A 741 29.99 46.45 -5.79
N ASN A 742 29.82 46.03 -4.54
CA ASN A 742 29.95 44.61 -4.15
C ASN A 742 28.59 43.90 -4.17
N TYR A 743 28.58 42.73 -4.71
CA TYR A 743 27.41 41.83 -4.78
C TYR A 743 27.75 40.48 -4.13
N ILE A 744 26.75 39.85 -3.53
CA ILE A 744 26.88 38.55 -2.89
C ILE A 744 26.29 37.51 -3.81
N CYS A 745 27.10 36.59 -4.31
CA CYS A 745 26.64 35.38 -4.97
C CYS A 745 26.39 34.30 -3.92
N ARG A 746 25.16 33.82 -3.82
CA ARG A 746 24.78 32.70 -2.99
C ARG A 746 24.53 31.47 -3.89
N ILE A 747 25.24 30.38 -3.61
CA ILE A 747 25.04 29.08 -4.22
C ILE A 747 24.40 28.20 -3.15
N GLY A 748 23.17 27.74 -3.37
CA GLY A 748 22.40 26.92 -2.43
C GLY A 748 22.01 25.59 -3.02
N VAL A 749 22.22 24.51 -2.26
CA VAL A 749 21.66 23.17 -2.54
C VAL A 749 20.76 22.79 -1.37
N ASP A 750 19.51 22.46 -1.69
CA ASP A 750 18.50 22.02 -0.72
C ASP A 750 18.03 20.64 -1.10
N SER A 751 18.25 19.64 -0.26
CA SER A 751 17.96 18.25 -0.56
C SER A 751 17.67 17.42 0.71
N GLN A 752 17.17 16.23 0.52
CA GLN A 752 16.98 15.26 1.61
C GLN A 752 18.30 14.85 2.30
N ALA A 753 19.44 14.99 1.61
CA ALA A 753 20.77 14.73 2.18
C ALA A 753 21.32 15.90 3.02
N GLY A 754 20.56 17.01 3.11
CA GLY A 754 20.90 18.22 3.85
C GLY A 754 20.87 19.47 2.99
N ASN A 755 21.11 20.61 3.64
CA ASN A 755 21.11 21.93 3.02
C ASN A 755 22.48 22.56 3.15
N GLN A 756 23.02 23.06 2.05
CA GLN A 756 24.29 23.83 2.05
C GLN A 756 24.15 25.13 1.27
N SER A 757 24.69 26.20 1.79
CA SER A 757 24.83 27.48 1.07
C SER A 757 26.25 27.96 1.16
N LEU A 758 26.82 28.33 0.01
CA LEU A 758 28.12 28.98 -0.10
C LEU A 758 27.93 30.42 -0.61
N PHE A 759 28.80 31.33 -0.16
CA PHE A 759 28.74 32.73 -0.53
C PHE A 759 30.07 33.17 -1.13
N ARG A 760 30.01 34.01 -2.19
CA ARG A 760 31.16 34.65 -2.80
C ARG A 760 30.84 36.13 -3.05
N VAL A 761 31.83 36.97 -2.97
CA VAL A 761 31.69 38.38 -3.28
C VAL A 761 32.16 38.61 -4.72
N ILE A 762 31.38 39.36 -5.47
CA ILE A 762 31.68 39.81 -6.83
C ILE A 762 31.73 41.33 -6.80
N ASN A 763 32.77 41.92 -7.36
CA ASN A 763 32.93 43.37 -7.46
C ASN A 763 32.57 43.82 -8.88
N VAL A 764 31.65 44.75 -9.01
CA VAL A 764 31.31 45.39 -10.28
C VAL A 764 31.94 46.79 -10.33
N ALA A 765 32.77 47.02 -11.33
CA ALA A 765 33.45 48.31 -11.59
C ALA A 765 33.20 48.69 -13.06
N TYR A 766 33.00 50.01 -13.30
CA TYR A 766 32.85 50.55 -14.65
C TYR A 766 33.99 51.45 -15.02
#